data_70f10b4060ae92de044e7cc41b737249
#
_entry.id   70f10b4060ae92de044e7cc41b737249
#
_cell.length_a   1.000
_cell.length_b   1.000
_cell.length_c   1.000
_cell.angle_alpha   90.00
_cell.angle_beta   90.00
_cell.angle_gamma   90.00
#
_symmetry.space_group_name_H-M   'P 1'
#
loop_
_entity.id
_entity.type
_entity.pdbx_description
1 polymer ?
#
loop_
_entity_poly.entity_id
_entity_poly.type
_entity_poly.pdbx_seq_one_letter_code
_entity_poly.pdbx_strand_id
1 'polypeptide(L)'
;MEIEQNFSDIHNEFWAKDEVTQLVKMGIINGYPDKQFRPALEVSRGQAANLLSQALGLPDAPYRPIFKDVSSKSSHLRGAMSTYKAEIFLGKEDGTFGVADSLTREQMATVIVRAFKLQDTGEEIQFKDQKRISESHRDGVKILAQHGITTGKEDGTFDPKTAVNRATYVVFLHRAMVKTDKITETPQISFKKAGTYGNFKPVRHEQNFVEVPVSKTDKTYLRSNAYLQLTNEKTKKHSHSTDTVYTYSIAGMSPAVVNVTKRQLENGDYFIFTELRNPQRLPITVDLIQSESNVAKGIVRTYDRYPIKKNADGTFGFDMTTYPTGVFEKTLAEGNKAQKMIGKSFRSKELSLKYKNGESSHTRELMDESEAFSGILLGDTVLSVYTLQSQGYDVVDHWLLLSDQQLFSSNQQMDDWMHESAIYYKKRNKWYTANGPYNKMATTIEPMPASGRGYGRNLLLVKEDRVMGKYNETQERYYESLLYNSFANLDIFKGDKTYWETEVTSTYLKNLFGITAPFVDTRFNEQIALFLYNGGKAFGHSDYNRGLINYADLLVSQKSKGNIIKVDANSYYIQDYFPSKQNVKTHTSMNHLLGGMNILLLAYKETGKPIYLETATSLQSAIEKDVTKWIRPNGDIWYKMSPNRTLVGEDYVHLTLEDLIHSYEMWMDVDPSKTAVFERMIRSKAGYMNKNNKGYTTKIKNGLERIGMPQLLPAGLEHTDAL
;
A
#
# COMPACT_ATOMS: atom_id res chain seq x y z
N MET A 1 17.08 -29.87 23.86
CA MET A 1 18.45 -29.46 23.51
C MET A 1 18.41 -28.97 22.08
N GLU A 2 18.22 -27.66 21.88
CA GLU A 2 18.25 -27.05 20.56
C GLU A 2 19.71 -26.88 20.16
N ILE A 3 20.12 -27.57 19.11
CA ILE A 3 21.44 -27.38 18.52
C ILE A 3 21.34 -26.17 17.60
N GLU A 4 21.75 -25.00 18.09
CA GLU A 4 22.09 -23.88 17.20
C GLU A 4 23.36 -24.28 16.44
N GLN A 5 23.21 -24.76 15.20
CA GLN A 5 24.35 -24.90 14.30
C GLN A 5 24.70 -23.51 13.75
N ASN A 6 25.55 -22.79 14.43
CA ASN A 6 26.15 -21.58 13.90
C ASN A 6 27.31 -21.97 12.98
N PHE A 7 27.19 -21.66 11.68
CA PHE A 7 28.27 -21.83 10.73
C PHE A 7 29.25 -20.66 10.82
N SER A 8 30.55 -20.96 10.84
CA SER A 8 31.60 -19.94 11.00
C SER A 8 31.71 -18.98 9.80
N ASP A 9 31.17 -19.38 8.64
CA ASP A 9 31.20 -18.62 7.38
C ASP A 9 29.84 -18.04 6.99
N ILE A 10 28.84 -18.06 7.90
CA ILE A 10 27.53 -17.40 7.76
C ILE A 10 27.41 -16.34 8.86
N HIS A 11 27.69 -15.09 8.51
CA HIS A 11 27.60 -13.95 9.42
C HIS A 11 26.16 -13.44 9.55
N ASN A 12 25.89 -12.59 10.55
CA ASN A 12 24.53 -12.09 10.82
C ASN A 12 23.92 -11.30 9.65
N GLU A 13 24.73 -10.66 8.83
CA GLU A 13 24.32 -9.88 7.66
C GLU A 13 24.40 -10.69 6.34
N PHE A 14 24.63 -12.00 6.42
CA PHE A 14 24.70 -12.81 5.21
C PHE A 14 23.32 -12.93 4.56
N TRP A 15 23.22 -12.56 3.29
CA TRP A 15 21.97 -12.39 2.55
C TRP A 15 21.07 -13.65 2.47
N ALA A 16 21.58 -14.85 2.69
CA ALA A 16 20.84 -16.11 2.68
C ALA A 16 20.83 -16.79 4.05
N LYS A 17 21.15 -16.07 5.14
CA LYS A 17 21.30 -16.63 6.49
C LYS A 17 20.03 -17.32 6.96
N ASP A 18 18.88 -16.68 6.77
CA ASP A 18 17.61 -17.14 7.31
C ASP A 18 17.14 -18.42 6.60
N GLU A 19 17.24 -18.47 5.28
CA GLU A 19 16.92 -19.64 4.48
C GLU A 19 17.84 -20.83 4.81
N VAL A 20 19.14 -20.57 4.97
CA VAL A 20 20.10 -21.58 5.41
C VAL A 20 19.72 -22.10 6.79
N THR A 21 19.48 -21.21 7.76
CA THR A 21 19.14 -21.59 9.13
C THR A 21 17.87 -22.42 9.19
N GLN A 22 16.87 -22.05 8.40
CA GLN A 22 15.57 -22.73 8.39
C GLN A 22 15.65 -24.12 7.77
N LEU A 23 16.33 -24.28 6.63
CA LEU A 23 16.51 -25.59 6.02
C LEU A 23 17.42 -26.51 6.84
N VAL A 24 18.36 -25.93 7.61
CA VAL A 24 19.17 -26.71 8.59
C VAL A 24 18.30 -27.18 9.75
N LYS A 25 17.47 -26.33 10.33
CA LYS A 25 16.53 -26.71 11.40
C LYS A 25 15.55 -27.80 10.98
N MET A 26 15.17 -27.81 9.71
CA MET A 26 14.32 -28.84 9.11
C MET A 26 15.08 -30.14 8.79
N GLY A 27 16.39 -30.17 8.96
CA GLY A 27 17.24 -31.31 8.63
C GLY A 27 17.37 -31.56 7.12
N ILE A 28 16.99 -30.61 6.27
CA ILE A 28 17.06 -30.73 4.80
C ILE A 28 18.49 -30.53 4.31
N ILE A 29 19.21 -29.61 4.96
CA ILE A 29 20.60 -29.31 4.61
C ILE A 29 21.49 -29.37 5.86
N ASN A 30 22.70 -29.84 5.69
CA ASN A 30 23.71 -29.87 6.74
C ASN A 30 24.93 -29.07 6.31
N GLY A 31 25.68 -28.55 7.28
CA GLY A 31 27.02 -28.02 7.06
C GLY A 31 28.05 -29.12 6.91
N TYR A 32 29.28 -28.69 6.80
CA TYR A 32 30.46 -29.60 6.76
C TYR A 32 30.97 -29.89 8.18
N PRO A 33 31.78 -30.95 8.36
CA PRO A 33 32.32 -31.32 9.68
C PRO A 33 33.14 -30.21 10.36
N ASP A 34 33.69 -29.27 9.58
CA ASP A 34 34.45 -28.09 10.05
C ASP A 34 33.57 -26.95 10.49
N LYS A 35 32.26 -27.17 10.64
CA LYS A 35 31.26 -26.16 10.98
C LYS A 35 31.15 -25.00 9.96
N GLN A 36 31.47 -25.23 8.72
CA GLN A 36 31.25 -24.30 7.61
C GLN A 36 30.04 -24.74 6.79
N PHE A 37 29.35 -23.74 6.23
CA PHE A 37 28.27 -23.97 5.27
C PHE A 37 28.80 -23.98 3.82
N ARG A 38 29.84 -23.23 3.54
CA ARG A 38 30.46 -23.00 2.24
C ARG A 38 29.49 -22.46 1.19
N PRO A 39 28.95 -21.25 1.42
CA PRO A 39 27.87 -20.66 0.60
C PRO A 39 28.26 -20.47 -0.87
N ALA A 40 29.54 -20.21 -1.16
CA ALA A 40 30.05 -20.00 -2.51
C ALA A 40 30.35 -21.28 -3.28
N LEU A 41 30.35 -22.47 -2.62
CA LEU A 41 30.64 -23.75 -3.28
C LEU A 41 29.54 -24.09 -4.28
N GLU A 42 29.91 -24.48 -5.50
CA GLU A 42 28.98 -24.95 -6.51
C GLU A 42 28.24 -26.23 -6.09
N VAL A 43 26.99 -26.35 -6.47
CA VAL A 43 26.14 -27.49 -6.19
C VAL A 43 26.18 -28.45 -7.38
N SER A 44 26.55 -29.69 -7.14
CA SER A 44 26.44 -30.72 -8.17
C SER A 44 25.02 -31.23 -8.34
N ARG A 45 24.71 -31.81 -9.51
CA ARG A 45 23.39 -32.40 -9.80
C ARG A 45 23.04 -33.51 -8.80
N GLY A 46 24.02 -34.30 -8.38
CA GLY A 46 23.83 -35.33 -7.36
C GLY A 46 23.47 -34.74 -5.99
N GLN A 47 24.15 -33.66 -5.58
CA GLN A 47 23.83 -32.97 -4.34
C GLN A 47 22.43 -32.31 -4.41
N ALA A 48 22.10 -31.64 -5.53
CA ALA A 48 20.79 -31.06 -5.75
C ALA A 48 19.66 -32.11 -5.67
N ALA A 49 19.86 -33.29 -6.27
CA ALA A 49 18.91 -34.38 -6.21
C ALA A 49 18.71 -34.91 -4.79
N ASN A 50 19.79 -35.06 -4.01
CA ASN A 50 19.68 -35.44 -2.60
C ASN A 50 18.87 -34.43 -1.79
N LEU A 51 19.16 -33.13 -1.93
CA LEU A 51 18.46 -32.06 -1.22
C LEU A 51 16.99 -31.99 -1.61
N LEU A 52 16.65 -32.09 -2.89
CA LEU A 52 15.27 -32.15 -3.35
C LEU A 52 14.52 -33.38 -2.86
N SER A 53 15.15 -34.54 -2.93
CA SER A 53 14.54 -35.77 -2.41
C SER A 53 14.20 -35.63 -0.93
N GLN A 54 15.08 -35.04 -0.15
CA GLN A 54 14.87 -34.78 1.29
C GLN A 54 13.83 -33.73 1.55
N ALA A 55 13.88 -32.59 0.85
CA ALA A 55 12.93 -31.50 0.99
C ALA A 55 11.49 -31.90 0.65
N LEU A 56 11.33 -32.78 -0.33
CA LEU A 56 10.01 -33.27 -0.77
C LEU A 56 9.56 -34.53 -0.02
N GLY A 57 10.40 -35.12 0.84
CA GLY A 57 10.09 -36.36 1.51
C GLY A 57 9.85 -37.52 0.52
N LEU A 58 10.59 -37.54 -0.59
CA LEU A 58 10.39 -38.59 -1.62
C LEU A 58 10.66 -39.97 -1.06
N PRO A 59 9.83 -40.96 -1.38
CA PRO A 59 10.08 -42.34 -0.97
C PRO A 59 11.33 -42.88 -1.61
N ASP A 60 12.04 -43.73 -0.89
CA ASP A 60 13.23 -44.41 -1.41
C ASP A 60 12.86 -45.22 -2.65
N ALA A 61 13.65 -45.05 -3.70
CA ALA A 61 13.53 -45.85 -4.91
C ALA A 61 14.67 -46.88 -4.97
N PRO A 62 14.37 -48.17 -5.27
CA PRO A 62 15.38 -49.19 -5.36
C PRO A 62 16.37 -48.86 -6.47
N TYR A 63 17.64 -49.30 -6.27
CA TYR A 63 18.65 -49.19 -7.31
C TYR A 63 18.20 -49.91 -8.59
N ARG A 64 18.30 -49.19 -9.70
CA ARG A 64 18.19 -49.71 -11.07
C ARG A 64 19.37 -49.16 -11.88
N PRO A 65 20.04 -49.99 -12.72
CA PRO A 65 21.17 -49.53 -13.52
C PRO A 65 20.75 -48.67 -14.72
N ILE A 66 20.02 -47.56 -14.42
CA ILE A 66 19.50 -46.64 -15.43
C ILE A 66 20.59 -45.69 -15.89
N PHE A 67 21.44 -45.25 -14.93
CA PHE A 67 22.48 -44.26 -15.20
C PHE A 67 23.88 -44.90 -15.06
N LYS A 68 24.74 -44.63 -16.04
CA LYS A 68 26.10 -45.18 -16.08
C LYS A 68 27.02 -44.75 -14.94
N ASP A 69 26.73 -43.53 -14.38
CA ASP A 69 27.49 -42.86 -13.33
C ASP A 69 26.90 -43.02 -11.93
N VAL A 70 25.80 -43.77 -11.75
CA VAL A 70 25.17 -44.04 -10.45
C VAL A 70 25.25 -45.53 -10.14
N SER A 71 26.11 -45.91 -9.19
CA SER A 71 26.22 -47.29 -8.70
C SER A 71 25.39 -47.51 -7.44
N SER A 72 25.17 -48.77 -7.06
CA SER A 72 24.51 -49.15 -5.80
C SER A 72 25.22 -48.66 -4.53
N LYS A 73 26.48 -48.22 -4.65
CA LYS A 73 27.29 -47.65 -3.56
C LYS A 73 27.42 -46.13 -3.65
N SER A 74 26.79 -45.48 -4.63
CA SER A 74 26.86 -44.02 -4.79
C SER A 74 26.21 -43.31 -3.61
N SER A 75 26.88 -42.29 -3.06
CA SER A 75 26.30 -41.37 -2.04
C SER A 75 25.12 -40.59 -2.57
N HIS A 76 24.94 -40.54 -3.88
CA HIS A 76 23.83 -39.84 -4.55
C HIS A 76 22.73 -40.80 -5.06
N LEU A 77 22.83 -42.10 -4.72
CA LEU A 77 21.90 -43.13 -5.18
C LEU A 77 20.46 -42.77 -4.84
N ARG A 78 20.22 -42.47 -3.57
CA ARG A 78 18.87 -42.13 -3.08
C ARG A 78 18.27 -40.95 -3.85
N GLY A 79 19.00 -39.84 -3.90
CA GLY A 79 18.53 -38.62 -4.60
C GLY A 79 18.33 -38.86 -6.10
N ALA A 80 19.29 -39.49 -6.76
CA ALA A 80 19.20 -39.80 -8.19
C ALA A 80 17.99 -40.67 -8.54
N MET A 81 17.78 -41.77 -7.82
CA MET A 81 16.68 -42.70 -8.10
C MET A 81 15.32 -42.14 -7.72
N SER A 82 15.19 -41.50 -6.55
CA SER A 82 13.92 -40.93 -6.10
C SER A 82 13.47 -39.74 -6.96
N THR A 83 14.39 -38.86 -7.33
CA THR A 83 14.06 -37.71 -8.19
C THR A 83 13.82 -38.10 -9.64
N TYR A 84 14.49 -39.16 -10.13
CA TYR A 84 14.18 -39.71 -11.44
C TYR A 84 12.78 -40.35 -11.47
N LYS A 85 12.45 -41.17 -10.48
CA LYS A 85 11.12 -41.78 -10.35
C LYS A 85 10.00 -40.71 -10.23
N ALA A 86 10.31 -39.58 -9.64
CA ALA A 86 9.40 -38.44 -9.51
C ALA A 86 9.41 -37.51 -10.73
N GLU A 87 10.13 -37.85 -11.81
CA GLU A 87 10.24 -37.08 -13.06
C GLU A 87 10.83 -35.65 -12.88
N ILE A 88 11.60 -35.45 -11.81
CA ILE A 88 12.26 -34.18 -11.51
C ILE A 88 13.55 -34.04 -12.29
N PHE A 89 14.44 -35.05 -12.18
CA PHE A 89 15.65 -35.20 -12.97
C PHE A 89 15.51 -36.38 -13.96
N LEU A 90 15.66 -36.08 -15.24
CA LEU A 90 15.45 -37.08 -16.30
C LEU A 90 16.75 -37.78 -16.76
N GLY A 91 17.92 -37.35 -16.24
CA GLY A 91 19.24 -37.82 -16.73
C GLY A 91 19.67 -36.99 -17.97
N LYS A 92 20.73 -37.50 -18.62
CA LYS A 92 21.33 -36.88 -19.82
C LYS A 92 21.23 -37.88 -21.01
N GLU A 93 21.32 -37.34 -22.23
CA GLU A 93 21.22 -38.11 -23.46
C GLU A 93 22.32 -39.19 -23.58
N ASP A 94 23.47 -38.97 -22.95
CA ASP A 94 24.59 -39.94 -22.91
C ASP A 94 24.35 -41.12 -21.97
N GLY A 95 23.20 -41.17 -21.30
CA GLY A 95 22.83 -42.20 -20.35
C GLY A 95 23.45 -42.04 -18.97
N THR A 96 23.97 -40.85 -18.63
CA THR A 96 24.45 -40.54 -17.29
C THR A 96 23.40 -39.68 -16.53
N PHE A 97 23.47 -39.69 -15.20
CA PHE A 97 22.77 -38.74 -14.37
C PHE A 97 23.52 -37.40 -14.31
N GLY A 98 24.83 -37.44 -14.43
CA GLY A 98 25.75 -36.33 -14.27
C GLY A 98 25.95 -35.94 -12.79
N VAL A 99 26.14 -36.91 -11.90
CA VAL A 99 26.17 -36.67 -10.43
C VAL A 99 27.23 -35.69 -10.01
N ALA A 100 28.35 -35.58 -10.71
CA ALA A 100 29.44 -34.66 -10.41
C ALA A 100 29.34 -33.32 -11.16
N ASP A 101 28.46 -33.21 -12.13
CA ASP A 101 28.34 -31.99 -12.94
C ASP A 101 27.74 -30.83 -12.14
N SER A 102 28.27 -29.63 -12.28
CA SER A 102 27.71 -28.45 -11.69
C SER A 102 26.34 -28.15 -12.30
N LEU A 103 25.36 -27.77 -11.45
CA LEU A 103 24.03 -27.41 -11.89
C LEU A 103 24.01 -25.95 -12.33
N THR A 104 23.57 -25.66 -13.56
CA THR A 104 23.42 -24.26 -14.02
C THR A 104 22.11 -23.65 -13.52
N ARG A 105 22.03 -22.29 -13.53
CA ARG A 105 20.83 -21.57 -13.07
C ARG A 105 19.58 -21.91 -13.88
N GLU A 106 19.68 -22.08 -15.21
CA GLU A 106 18.52 -22.49 -16.03
C GLU A 106 18.09 -23.94 -15.76
N GLN A 107 19.05 -24.85 -15.50
CA GLN A 107 18.75 -26.22 -15.12
C GLN A 107 18.09 -26.30 -13.74
N MET A 108 18.60 -25.51 -12.77
CA MET A 108 17.99 -25.40 -11.46
C MET A 108 16.54 -24.91 -11.55
N ALA A 109 16.28 -23.87 -12.36
CA ALA A 109 14.93 -23.37 -12.56
C ALA A 109 13.97 -24.47 -13.03
N THR A 110 14.39 -25.25 -14.02
CA THR A 110 13.59 -26.36 -14.56
C THR A 110 13.31 -27.45 -13.52
N VAL A 111 14.33 -27.85 -12.76
CA VAL A 111 14.13 -28.92 -11.75
C VAL A 111 13.31 -28.46 -10.56
N ILE A 112 13.43 -27.20 -10.14
CA ILE A 112 12.57 -26.61 -9.09
C ILE A 112 11.10 -26.55 -9.56
N VAL A 113 10.83 -26.08 -10.77
CA VAL A 113 9.47 -26.04 -11.33
C VAL A 113 8.83 -27.42 -11.37
N ARG A 114 9.57 -28.44 -11.82
CA ARG A 114 9.10 -29.84 -11.84
C ARG A 114 8.90 -30.39 -10.42
N ALA A 115 9.85 -30.14 -9.52
CA ALA A 115 9.84 -30.65 -8.15
C ALA A 115 8.61 -30.15 -7.37
N PHE A 116 8.23 -28.90 -7.57
CA PHE A 116 7.12 -28.26 -6.87
C PHE A 116 5.85 -28.12 -7.72
N LYS A 117 5.85 -28.69 -8.95
CA LYS A 117 4.71 -28.69 -9.88
C LYS A 117 4.13 -27.29 -10.11
N LEU A 118 5.00 -26.28 -10.21
CA LEU A 118 4.58 -24.91 -10.45
C LEU A 118 3.98 -24.78 -11.85
N GLN A 119 2.91 -24.02 -11.97
CA GLN A 119 2.17 -23.83 -13.22
C GLN A 119 2.48 -22.47 -13.84
N ASP A 120 2.40 -22.39 -15.18
CA ASP A 120 2.46 -21.10 -15.88
C ASP A 120 1.24 -20.24 -15.52
N THR A 121 1.47 -19.03 -15.01
CA THR A 121 0.41 -18.09 -14.65
C THR A 121 -0.05 -17.23 -15.83
N GLY A 122 0.60 -17.35 -16.99
CA GLY A 122 0.32 -16.52 -18.16
C GLY A 122 0.99 -15.14 -18.13
N GLU A 123 1.66 -14.77 -17.04
CA GLU A 123 2.37 -13.49 -16.93
C GLU A 123 3.63 -13.50 -17.83
N GLU A 124 3.80 -12.43 -18.62
CA GLU A 124 5.00 -12.26 -19.44
C GLU A 124 6.15 -11.68 -18.61
N ILE A 125 7.21 -12.46 -18.46
CA ILE A 125 8.45 -12.05 -17.79
C ILE A 125 9.60 -12.10 -18.78
N GLN A 126 10.37 -11.01 -18.85
CA GLN A 126 11.52 -10.90 -19.75
C GLN A 126 12.78 -10.55 -18.97
N PHE A 127 13.87 -11.28 -19.29
CA PHE A 127 15.22 -10.97 -18.84
C PHE A 127 16.03 -10.42 -20.02
N LYS A 128 16.94 -9.48 -19.77
CA LYS A 128 17.79 -8.89 -20.82
C LYS A 128 18.61 -9.94 -21.62
N ASP A 129 18.94 -11.05 -20.97
CA ASP A 129 19.70 -12.14 -21.56
C ASP A 129 18.82 -13.37 -21.93
N GLN A 130 17.54 -13.18 -22.14
CA GLN A 130 16.57 -14.25 -22.45
C GLN A 130 17.00 -15.11 -23.65
N LYS A 131 17.67 -14.54 -24.64
CA LYS A 131 18.18 -15.29 -25.79
C LYS A 131 19.28 -16.29 -25.43
N ARG A 132 19.95 -16.15 -24.30
CA ARG A 132 20.97 -17.06 -23.79
C ARG A 132 20.38 -18.27 -23.04
N ILE A 133 19.10 -18.23 -22.70
CA ILE A 133 18.40 -19.36 -22.05
C ILE A 133 18.16 -20.43 -23.11
N SER A 134 18.60 -21.67 -22.81
CA SER A 134 18.35 -22.83 -23.68
C SER A 134 16.85 -23.05 -23.84
N GLU A 135 16.42 -23.44 -25.02
CA GLU A 135 15.00 -23.65 -25.36
C GLU A 135 14.32 -24.60 -24.38
N SER A 136 14.98 -25.70 -24.00
CA SER A 136 14.48 -26.67 -23.03
C SER A 136 14.31 -26.14 -21.59
N HIS A 137 14.80 -24.94 -21.30
CA HIS A 137 14.74 -24.33 -19.96
C HIS A 137 13.97 -23.03 -19.91
N ARG A 138 13.48 -22.50 -21.06
CA ARG A 138 12.75 -21.22 -21.13
C ARG A 138 11.51 -21.20 -20.26
N ASP A 139 10.68 -22.23 -20.37
CA ASP A 139 9.46 -22.34 -19.57
C ASP A 139 9.79 -22.46 -18.09
N GLY A 140 10.81 -23.25 -17.74
CA GLY A 140 11.25 -23.37 -16.34
C GLY A 140 11.70 -22.05 -15.73
N VAL A 141 12.46 -21.26 -16.48
CA VAL A 141 12.91 -19.92 -16.03
C VAL A 141 11.74 -18.93 -15.94
N LYS A 142 10.86 -18.91 -16.94
CA LYS A 142 9.65 -18.09 -16.96
C LYS A 142 8.75 -18.39 -15.75
N ILE A 143 8.37 -19.65 -15.57
CA ILE A 143 7.48 -20.09 -14.49
C ILE A 143 8.12 -19.80 -13.11
N LEU A 144 9.41 -20.05 -12.94
CA LEU A 144 10.10 -19.77 -11.67
C LEU A 144 10.05 -18.28 -11.33
N ALA A 145 10.17 -17.42 -12.31
CA ALA A 145 10.10 -15.96 -12.14
C ALA A 145 8.67 -15.49 -11.90
N GLN A 146 7.68 -16.02 -12.60
CA GLN A 146 6.25 -15.75 -12.37
C GLN A 146 5.83 -16.05 -10.92
N HIS A 147 6.40 -17.09 -10.31
CA HIS A 147 6.14 -17.43 -8.90
C HIS A 147 7.01 -16.63 -7.90
N GLY A 148 7.78 -15.63 -8.37
CA GLY A 148 8.61 -14.78 -7.52
C GLY A 148 9.78 -15.50 -6.83
N ILE A 149 10.09 -16.75 -7.21
CA ILE A 149 11.21 -17.51 -6.65
C ILE A 149 12.54 -16.90 -7.09
N THR A 150 12.57 -16.33 -8.29
CA THR A 150 13.69 -15.52 -8.80
C THR A 150 13.20 -14.22 -9.40
N THR A 151 13.98 -13.17 -9.21
CA THR A 151 13.79 -11.86 -9.89
C THR A 151 14.93 -11.56 -10.88
N GLY A 152 15.81 -12.52 -11.10
CA GLY A 152 17.06 -12.30 -11.83
C GLY A 152 18.10 -11.57 -11.00
N LYS A 153 19.08 -10.99 -11.69
CA LYS A 153 20.13 -10.15 -11.10
C LYS A 153 19.74 -8.66 -11.16
N GLU A 154 20.42 -7.82 -10.39
CA GLU A 154 20.16 -6.37 -10.34
C GLU A 154 20.30 -5.66 -11.69
N ASP A 155 21.13 -6.19 -12.59
CA ASP A 155 21.31 -5.70 -13.93
C ASP A 155 20.15 -6.09 -14.89
N GLY A 156 19.17 -6.85 -14.41
CA GLY A 156 18.02 -7.34 -15.19
C GLY A 156 18.29 -8.59 -16.00
N THR A 157 19.43 -9.27 -15.77
CA THR A 157 19.76 -10.57 -16.40
C THR A 157 19.35 -11.74 -15.51
N PHE A 158 19.12 -12.91 -16.10
CA PHE A 158 18.93 -14.17 -15.38
C PHE A 158 20.26 -14.91 -15.15
N ASP A 159 21.22 -14.75 -16.07
CA ASP A 159 22.51 -15.43 -16.11
C ASP A 159 22.40 -16.97 -16.15
N PRO A 160 21.81 -17.52 -17.23
CA PRO A 160 21.33 -18.91 -17.26
C PRO A 160 22.44 -19.96 -17.18
N LYS A 161 23.64 -19.67 -17.70
CA LYS A 161 24.73 -20.63 -17.85
C LYS A 161 25.66 -20.72 -16.63
N THR A 162 25.57 -19.80 -15.70
CA THR A 162 26.39 -19.79 -14.51
C THR A 162 26.02 -20.95 -13.59
N ALA A 163 27.02 -21.65 -13.04
CA ALA A 163 26.83 -22.67 -12.04
C ALA A 163 26.21 -22.10 -10.76
N VAL A 164 25.32 -22.85 -10.15
CA VAL A 164 24.62 -22.46 -8.93
C VAL A 164 25.48 -22.78 -7.72
N ASN A 165 25.72 -21.80 -6.86
CA ASN A 165 26.33 -22.03 -5.55
C ASN A 165 25.32 -22.46 -4.49
N ARG A 166 25.81 -22.98 -3.36
CA ARG A 166 24.97 -23.52 -2.27
C ARG A 166 23.99 -22.49 -1.70
N ALA A 167 24.42 -21.24 -1.51
CA ALA A 167 23.54 -20.20 -1.01
C ALA A 167 22.37 -19.92 -1.98
N THR A 168 22.66 -19.75 -3.26
CA THR A 168 21.63 -19.52 -4.28
C THR A 168 20.67 -20.74 -4.39
N TYR A 169 21.21 -21.96 -4.35
CA TYR A 169 20.37 -23.17 -4.40
C TYR A 169 19.41 -23.25 -3.21
N VAL A 170 19.92 -22.98 -2.01
CA VAL A 170 19.13 -23.00 -0.77
C VAL A 170 18.02 -21.97 -0.81
N VAL A 171 18.31 -20.75 -1.25
CA VAL A 171 17.29 -19.68 -1.35
C VAL A 171 16.20 -20.06 -2.36
N PHE A 172 16.52 -20.62 -3.50
CA PHE A 172 15.52 -21.03 -4.48
C PHE A 172 14.68 -22.20 -3.98
N LEU A 173 15.33 -23.22 -3.37
CA LEU A 173 14.64 -24.35 -2.76
C LEU A 173 13.67 -23.88 -1.67
N HIS A 174 14.16 -23.05 -0.77
CA HIS A 174 13.38 -22.51 0.34
C HIS A 174 12.17 -21.69 -0.17
N ARG A 175 12.37 -20.76 -1.11
CA ARG A 175 11.28 -19.98 -1.70
C ARG A 175 10.24 -20.85 -2.41
N ALA A 176 10.67 -21.91 -3.07
CA ALA A 176 9.76 -22.86 -3.71
C ALA A 176 8.95 -23.66 -2.67
N MET A 177 9.59 -24.07 -1.57
CA MET A 177 8.92 -24.74 -0.46
C MET A 177 7.89 -23.85 0.22
N VAL A 178 8.20 -22.56 0.40
CA VAL A 178 7.28 -21.55 0.90
C VAL A 178 6.08 -21.40 -0.02
N LYS A 179 6.34 -21.18 -1.30
CA LYS A 179 5.29 -20.96 -2.30
C LYS A 179 4.30 -22.13 -2.43
N THR A 180 4.69 -23.31 -2.01
CA THR A 180 3.89 -24.55 -2.09
C THR A 180 3.48 -25.08 -0.71
N ASP A 181 3.44 -24.23 0.32
CA ASP A 181 3.03 -24.53 1.71
C ASP A 181 3.81 -25.72 2.38
N LYS A 182 4.93 -26.13 1.79
CA LYS A 182 5.80 -27.14 2.39
C LYS A 182 6.69 -26.60 3.52
N ILE A 183 6.92 -25.30 3.48
CA ILE A 183 7.32 -24.50 4.63
C ILE A 183 6.19 -23.50 4.85
N THR A 184 5.51 -23.60 5.96
CA THR A 184 4.74 -22.49 6.49
C THR A 184 5.75 -21.46 6.97
N GLU A 185 6.23 -20.62 6.07
CA GLU A 185 6.99 -19.46 6.46
C GLU A 185 6.08 -18.44 7.07
N THR A 186 6.11 -18.54 8.33
CA THR A 186 5.95 -17.41 9.17
C THR A 186 7.33 -17.18 9.77
N PRO A 187 8.00 -16.05 9.66
CA PRO A 187 8.94 -15.64 10.66
C PRO A 187 8.14 -15.67 11.95
N GLN A 188 8.22 -16.80 12.65
CA GLN A 188 7.67 -16.92 13.96
C GLN A 188 8.67 -16.16 14.83
N ILE A 189 8.31 -14.93 15.22
CA ILE A 189 8.67 -14.54 16.56
C ILE A 189 7.83 -15.51 17.40
N SER A 190 8.34 -16.74 17.59
CA SER A 190 7.82 -17.63 18.58
C SER A 190 8.07 -16.90 19.89
N PHE A 191 6.99 -16.47 20.55
CA PHE A 191 7.11 -15.92 21.88
C PHE A 191 7.82 -16.99 22.71
N LYS A 192 9.11 -16.76 23.01
CA LYS A 192 9.87 -17.67 23.87
C LYS A 192 9.08 -17.75 25.16
N LYS A 193 8.67 -18.96 25.55
CA LYS A 193 8.11 -19.20 26.86
C LYS A 193 9.17 -18.70 27.84
N ALA A 194 8.90 -17.56 28.50
CA ALA A 194 9.86 -16.92 29.37
C ALA A 194 10.28 -17.93 30.44
N GLY A 195 11.55 -18.31 30.44
CA GLY A 195 12.17 -18.85 31.65
C GLY A 195 12.01 -17.76 32.71
N THR A 196 11.42 -18.10 33.86
CA THR A 196 11.21 -17.33 35.07
C THR A 196 11.83 -15.92 35.08
N TYR A 197 11.22 -14.96 34.40
CA TYR A 197 11.35 -13.55 34.74
C TYR A 197 10.43 -13.34 35.95
N GLY A 198 11.00 -12.85 37.04
CA GLY A 198 10.30 -12.62 38.27
C GLY A 198 8.97 -11.89 38.06
N ASN A 199 7.95 -12.26 38.78
CA ASN A 199 6.59 -11.76 38.79
C ASN A 199 6.49 -10.32 38.27
N PHE A 200 6.17 -10.15 36.97
CA PHE A 200 5.75 -8.88 36.41
C PHE A 200 4.31 -8.64 36.93
N LYS A 201 4.21 -8.22 38.19
CA LYS A 201 2.98 -7.59 38.69
C LYS A 201 3.05 -6.15 38.21
N PRO A 202 2.10 -5.67 37.38
CA PRO A 202 1.99 -4.24 37.13
C PRO A 202 1.87 -3.57 38.49
N VAL A 203 2.92 -2.86 38.92
CA VAL A 203 2.91 -2.14 40.17
C VAL A 203 2.04 -0.91 39.93
N ARG A 204 0.81 -0.96 40.46
CA ARG A 204 -0.22 0.08 40.29
C ARG A 204 0.18 1.48 40.78
N HIS A 205 1.36 1.67 41.31
CA HIS A 205 1.78 2.89 41.99
C HIS A 205 3.10 3.50 41.53
N GLU A 206 3.73 2.98 40.49
CA GLU A 206 4.86 3.69 39.92
C GLU A 206 4.32 4.68 38.86
N GLN A 207 4.55 5.96 39.09
CA GLN A 207 4.09 7.07 38.23
C GLN A 207 4.72 7.04 36.81
N ASN A 208 5.67 6.15 36.55
CA ASN A 208 6.27 5.90 35.25
C ASN A 208 5.63 4.72 34.48
N PHE A 209 4.59 4.11 35.05
CA PHE A 209 3.82 3.01 34.46
C PHE A 209 2.34 3.23 34.74
N VAL A 210 1.56 3.51 33.71
CA VAL A 210 0.15 3.89 33.82
C VAL A 210 -0.73 3.03 32.91
N GLU A 211 -1.93 2.65 33.38
CA GLU A 211 -2.93 1.98 32.56
C GLU A 211 -3.67 3.02 31.71
N VAL A 212 -3.85 2.73 30.42
CA VAL A 212 -4.68 3.50 29.49
C VAL A 212 -5.97 2.73 29.25
N PRO A 213 -7.15 3.23 29.59
CA PRO A 213 -8.39 2.45 29.59
C PRO A 213 -9.01 2.33 28.18
N VAL A 214 -8.26 1.77 27.21
CA VAL A 214 -8.72 1.61 25.81
C VAL A 214 -9.62 0.39 25.61
N SER A 215 -9.50 -0.63 26.47
CA SER A 215 -10.32 -1.85 26.39
C SER A 215 -10.68 -2.34 27.81
N LYS A 216 -11.80 -3.07 27.90
CA LYS A 216 -12.23 -3.69 29.16
C LYS A 216 -11.59 -5.06 29.38
N THR A 217 -11.29 -5.77 28.30
CA THR A 217 -10.76 -7.14 28.30
C THR A 217 -9.24 -7.14 28.25
N ASP A 218 -8.67 -6.57 27.22
CA ASP A 218 -7.22 -6.45 27.06
C ASP A 218 -6.72 -5.18 27.73
N LYS A 219 -5.58 -5.25 28.40
CA LYS A 219 -5.01 -4.12 29.12
C LYS A 219 -3.96 -3.40 28.26
N THR A 220 -3.98 -2.10 28.33
CA THR A 220 -3.00 -1.23 27.66
C THR A 220 -2.31 -0.35 28.68
N TYR A 221 -0.98 -0.24 28.58
CA TYR A 221 -0.18 0.56 29.50
C TYR A 221 0.77 1.45 28.73
N LEU A 222 1.14 2.57 29.36
CA LEU A 222 2.31 3.35 28.97
C LEU A 222 3.39 3.19 30.04
N ARG A 223 4.64 3.04 29.59
CA ARG A 223 5.83 3.05 30.43
C ARG A 223 6.81 4.09 29.90
N SER A 224 7.40 4.87 30.80
CA SER A 224 8.44 5.85 30.45
C SER A 224 9.50 5.87 31.54
N ASN A 225 10.68 6.41 31.23
CA ASN A 225 11.72 6.70 32.24
C ASN A 225 11.40 7.94 33.10
N ALA A 226 10.31 8.64 32.81
CA ALA A 226 9.81 9.77 33.60
C ALA A 226 8.34 9.53 34.00
N TYR A 227 7.84 10.28 34.99
CA TYR A 227 6.45 10.14 35.45
C TYR A 227 5.48 10.61 34.38
N LEU A 228 4.43 9.83 34.17
CA LEU A 228 3.31 10.09 33.27
C LEU A 228 2.10 10.52 34.09
N GLN A 229 1.47 11.61 33.74
CA GLN A 229 0.26 12.10 34.38
C GLN A 229 -0.83 12.34 33.33
N LEU A 230 -1.97 11.68 33.49
CA LEU A 230 -3.15 11.97 32.65
C LEU A 230 -3.63 13.39 32.93
N THR A 231 -3.60 14.22 31.88
CA THR A 231 -3.99 15.63 31.95
C THR A 231 -5.29 15.93 31.25
N ASN A 232 -5.67 15.08 30.29
CA ASN A 232 -6.91 15.26 29.53
C ASN A 232 -7.44 13.92 29.01
N GLU A 233 -8.77 13.79 29.04
CA GLU A 233 -9.51 12.74 28.35
C GLU A 233 -10.64 13.40 27.57
N LYS A 234 -10.72 13.13 26.26
CA LYS A 234 -11.71 13.73 25.38
C LYS A 234 -12.26 12.70 24.41
N THR A 235 -13.59 12.63 24.33
CA THR A 235 -14.29 11.80 23.35
C THR A 235 -14.89 12.67 22.25
N LYS A 236 -14.73 12.26 21.01
CA LYS A 236 -15.32 12.90 19.82
C LYS A 236 -15.91 11.83 18.89
N LYS A 237 -17.16 12.05 18.49
CA LYS A 237 -17.83 11.20 17.49
C LYS A 237 -17.52 11.70 16.09
N HIS A 238 -17.25 10.78 15.19
CA HIS A 238 -17.08 10.95 13.75
C HIS A 238 -18.08 10.09 12.99
N SER A 239 -18.13 10.19 11.67
CA SER A 239 -18.87 9.27 10.83
C SER A 239 -18.35 7.86 11.05
N HIS A 240 -19.23 6.95 11.52
CA HIS A 240 -18.96 5.52 11.70
C HIS A 240 -17.80 5.17 12.67
N SER A 241 -17.42 6.12 13.52
CA SER A 241 -16.40 5.87 14.55
C SER A 241 -16.49 6.87 15.72
N THR A 242 -15.80 6.50 16.81
CA THR A 242 -15.66 7.37 17.99
C THR A 242 -14.22 7.37 18.46
N ASP A 243 -13.62 8.53 18.56
CA ASP A 243 -12.28 8.73 19.12
C ASP A 243 -12.38 9.06 20.61
N THR A 244 -11.60 8.35 21.44
CA THR A 244 -11.29 8.73 22.81
C THR A 244 -9.80 8.98 22.92
N VAL A 245 -9.43 10.22 23.26
CA VAL A 245 -8.04 10.67 23.34
C VAL A 245 -7.65 10.82 24.81
N TYR A 246 -6.59 10.14 25.20
CA TYR A 246 -5.93 10.24 26.51
C TYR A 246 -4.62 11.00 26.34
N THR A 247 -4.48 12.16 26.99
CA THR A 247 -3.26 12.97 26.94
C THR A 247 -2.50 12.87 28.26
N TYR A 248 -1.27 12.43 28.17
CA TYR A 248 -0.35 12.32 29.32
C TYR A 248 0.76 13.34 29.20
N SER A 249 0.99 14.14 30.24
CA SER A 249 2.20 14.95 30.38
C SER A 249 3.35 14.09 30.91
N ILE A 250 4.57 14.46 30.55
CA ILE A 250 5.79 13.78 31.01
C ILE A 250 6.51 14.71 32.01
N ALA A 251 6.60 14.29 33.27
CA ALA A 251 7.17 15.11 34.33
C ALA A 251 8.64 15.45 34.06
N GLY A 252 9.02 16.71 34.34
CA GLY A 252 10.37 17.23 34.06
C GLY A 252 10.69 17.47 32.60
N MET A 253 9.74 17.16 31.69
CA MET A 253 9.89 17.28 30.23
C MET A 253 8.77 18.15 29.61
N SER A 254 8.22 19.11 30.38
CA SER A 254 7.19 20.02 29.85
C SER A 254 7.77 20.90 28.72
N PRO A 255 7.08 21.03 27.56
CA PRO A 255 5.72 20.60 27.28
C PRO A 255 5.60 19.27 26.48
N ALA A 256 6.48 18.29 26.71
CA ALA A 256 6.36 16.98 26.03
C ALA A 256 5.11 16.23 26.50
N VAL A 257 4.41 15.58 25.57
CA VAL A 257 3.17 14.84 25.81
C VAL A 257 3.11 13.53 25.04
N VAL A 258 2.36 12.57 25.60
CA VAL A 258 1.94 11.36 24.90
C VAL A 258 0.43 11.40 24.73
N ASN A 259 -0.03 11.31 23.50
CA ASN A 259 -1.45 11.14 23.18
C ASN A 259 -1.70 9.68 22.79
N VAL A 260 -2.65 9.03 23.44
CA VAL A 260 -3.17 7.74 23.03
C VAL A 260 -4.61 7.92 22.58
N THR A 261 -4.88 7.67 21.31
CA THR A 261 -6.24 7.76 20.76
C THR A 261 -6.75 6.37 20.46
N LYS A 262 -7.84 5.98 21.12
CA LYS A 262 -8.66 4.85 20.69
C LYS A 262 -9.68 5.35 19.68
N ARG A 263 -9.65 4.85 18.44
CA ARG A 263 -10.71 5.00 17.46
C ARG A 263 -11.52 3.74 17.38
N GLN A 264 -12.67 3.73 18.04
CA GLN A 264 -13.64 2.64 17.96
C GLN A 264 -14.38 2.73 16.62
N LEU A 265 -14.37 1.68 15.82
CA LEU A 265 -15.07 1.59 14.53
C LEU A 265 -16.45 0.95 14.69
N GLU A 266 -17.33 1.19 13.73
CA GLU A 266 -18.70 0.68 13.74
C GLU A 266 -18.77 -0.85 13.60
N ASN A 267 -17.82 -1.48 12.91
CA ASN A 267 -17.72 -2.93 12.78
C ASN A 267 -17.17 -3.65 14.03
N GLY A 268 -16.89 -2.91 15.11
CA GLY A 268 -16.36 -3.45 16.36
C GLY A 268 -14.83 -3.42 16.49
N ASP A 269 -14.10 -3.29 15.40
CA ASP A 269 -12.64 -3.13 15.42
C ASP A 269 -12.24 -1.76 15.97
N TYR A 270 -11.00 -1.61 16.37
CA TYR A 270 -10.52 -0.30 16.82
C TYR A 270 -9.04 -0.08 16.50
N PHE A 271 -8.71 1.16 16.22
CA PHE A 271 -7.33 1.61 16.16
C PHE A 271 -6.86 2.12 17.52
N ILE A 272 -5.58 1.91 17.80
CA ILE A 272 -4.83 2.66 18.81
C ILE A 272 -3.77 3.46 18.07
N PHE A 273 -3.88 4.78 18.13
CA PHE A 273 -2.84 5.69 17.68
C PHE A 273 -2.10 6.23 18.88
N THR A 274 -0.78 6.15 18.88
CA THR A 274 0.07 6.72 19.93
C THR A 274 0.98 7.75 19.31
N GLU A 275 0.93 8.97 19.83
CA GLU A 275 1.76 10.09 19.40
C GLU A 275 2.59 10.61 20.58
N LEU A 276 3.91 10.53 20.49
CA LEU A 276 4.85 11.17 21.42
C LEU A 276 5.32 12.48 20.78
N ARG A 277 4.93 13.62 21.36
CA ARG A 277 5.39 14.95 20.96
C ARG A 277 6.48 15.43 21.90
N ASN A 278 7.67 15.62 21.39
CA ASN A 278 8.80 16.11 22.16
C ASN A 278 9.37 17.43 21.57
N PRO A 279 8.90 18.58 22.03
CA PRO A 279 9.41 19.87 21.59
C PRO A 279 10.73 20.28 22.28
N GLN A 280 11.35 19.38 23.05
CA GLN A 280 12.60 19.61 23.77
C GLN A 280 13.78 18.90 23.11
N ARG A 281 15.00 19.29 23.52
CA ARG A 281 16.24 18.73 22.98
C ARG A 281 16.55 17.31 23.47
N LEU A 282 16.10 16.96 24.69
CA LEU A 282 16.48 15.69 25.33
C LEU A 282 15.66 14.54 24.73
N PRO A 283 16.26 13.38 24.48
CA PRO A 283 15.56 12.19 24.04
C PRO A 283 14.54 11.71 25.08
N ILE A 284 13.42 11.17 24.62
CA ILE A 284 12.38 10.57 25.45
C ILE A 284 12.02 9.21 24.85
N THR A 285 11.92 8.20 25.71
CA THR A 285 11.40 6.87 25.32
C THR A 285 10.11 6.59 26.06
N VAL A 286 9.11 6.17 25.31
CA VAL A 286 7.83 5.71 25.83
C VAL A 286 7.51 4.36 25.19
N ASP A 287 7.18 3.37 26.01
CA ASP A 287 6.66 2.10 25.55
C ASP A 287 5.13 2.10 25.66
N LEU A 288 4.45 1.73 24.60
CA LEU A 288 3.07 1.28 24.62
C LEU A 288 3.10 -0.24 24.86
N ILE A 289 2.42 -0.71 25.90
CA ILE A 289 2.41 -2.12 26.26
C ILE A 289 0.97 -2.62 26.20
N GLN A 290 0.75 -3.72 25.50
CA GLN A 290 -0.52 -4.42 25.48
C GLN A 290 -0.39 -5.77 26.19
N SER A 291 -1.35 -6.09 27.04
CA SER A 291 -1.48 -7.36 27.74
C SER A 291 -2.79 -8.01 27.30
N GLU A 292 -2.68 -9.08 26.55
CA GLU A 292 -3.80 -9.83 25.96
C GLU A 292 -3.86 -11.20 26.63
N SER A 293 -4.94 -11.48 27.34
CA SER A 293 -5.14 -12.75 28.07
C SER A 293 -5.90 -13.78 27.23
N ASN A 294 -5.95 -15.02 27.75
CA ASN A 294 -6.64 -16.14 27.09
C ASN A 294 -6.06 -16.54 25.72
N VAL A 295 -4.75 -16.36 25.53
CA VAL A 295 -4.05 -16.67 24.29
C VAL A 295 -3.35 -18.02 24.39
N ALA A 296 -3.83 -19.01 23.63
CA ALA A 296 -3.19 -20.33 23.55
C ALA A 296 -1.95 -20.31 22.65
N LYS A 297 -1.97 -19.51 21.57
CA LYS A 297 -0.88 -19.37 20.59
C LYS A 297 -0.89 -17.98 19.97
N GLY A 298 0.30 -17.39 19.79
CA GLY A 298 0.50 -16.14 19.05
C GLY A 298 1.55 -16.28 17.97
N ILE A 299 1.30 -15.70 16.79
CA ILE A 299 2.20 -15.71 15.64
C ILE A 299 2.21 -14.30 15.05
N VAL A 300 3.41 -13.73 14.80
CA VAL A 300 3.55 -12.49 14.04
C VAL A 300 4.06 -12.81 12.64
N ARG A 301 3.33 -12.36 11.62
CA ARG A 301 3.75 -12.44 10.23
C ARG A 301 4.34 -11.12 9.81
N THR A 302 5.61 -11.12 9.39
CA THR A 302 6.37 -9.93 9.02
C THR A 302 6.64 -9.87 7.51
N TYR A 303 7.20 -8.75 7.05
CA TYR A 303 7.57 -8.54 5.64
C TYR A 303 8.95 -9.09 5.27
N ASP A 304 9.69 -9.71 6.20
CA ASP A 304 11.09 -10.15 5.99
C ASP A 304 11.28 -11.10 4.81
N ARG A 305 10.23 -11.82 4.42
CA ARG A 305 10.22 -12.72 3.26
C ARG A 305 10.11 -12.03 1.90
N TYR A 306 9.77 -10.74 1.87
CA TYR A 306 9.60 -10.01 0.62
C TYR A 306 10.84 -9.20 0.30
N PRO A 307 11.43 -9.35 -0.91
CA PRO A 307 12.54 -8.54 -1.34
C PRO A 307 12.07 -7.10 -1.60
N ILE A 308 12.18 -6.26 -0.60
CA ILE A 308 11.75 -4.87 -0.71
C ILE A 308 12.90 -4.06 -1.25
N LYS A 309 12.77 -3.58 -2.48
CA LYS A 309 13.68 -2.59 -3.03
C LYS A 309 13.30 -1.22 -2.47
N LYS A 310 14.12 -0.67 -1.60
CA LYS A 310 14.09 0.76 -1.30
C LYS A 310 14.47 1.50 -2.57
N ASN A 311 13.50 2.08 -3.27
CA ASN A 311 13.79 2.84 -4.47
C ASN A 311 14.35 4.21 -4.09
N ALA A 312 15.44 4.61 -4.74
CA ALA A 312 15.87 6.01 -4.72
C ALA A 312 14.77 6.86 -5.36
N ASP A 313 14.50 8.04 -4.79
CA ASP A 313 13.60 9.01 -5.42
C ASP A 313 14.31 9.82 -6.53
N GLY A 314 15.49 9.37 -6.95
CA GLY A 314 16.34 9.94 -7.97
C GLY A 314 17.17 11.12 -7.49
N THR A 315 16.64 11.99 -6.63
CA THR A 315 17.31 13.21 -6.19
C THR A 315 17.80 13.12 -4.75
N PHE A 316 17.09 12.42 -3.87
CA PHE A 316 17.27 12.46 -2.43
C PHE A 316 17.62 11.11 -1.79
N GLY A 317 17.88 10.06 -2.58
CA GLY A 317 18.25 8.74 -2.10
C GLY A 317 17.06 7.81 -1.88
N PHE A 318 17.16 6.90 -0.90
CA PHE A 318 16.14 5.89 -0.67
C PHE A 318 15.03 6.39 0.24
N ASP A 319 13.78 6.16 -0.17
CA ASP A 319 12.63 6.36 0.70
C ASP A 319 12.59 5.34 1.83
N MET A 320 12.08 5.79 2.98
CA MET A 320 11.75 4.89 4.08
C MET A 320 10.51 4.07 3.74
N THR A 321 10.41 2.87 4.30
CA THR A 321 9.27 1.98 4.11
C THR A 321 8.15 2.36 5.06
N THR A 322 6.91 2.43 4.58
CA THR A 322 5.76 2.82 5.39
C THR A 322 4.71 1.71 5.54
N TYR A 323 4.99 0.50 5.01
CA TYR A 323 4.15 -0.66 5.29
C TYR A 323 4.27 -1.07 6.77
N PRO A 324 3.27 -1.75 7.35
CA PRO A 324 3.28 -2.16 8.75
C PRO A 324 4.44 -3.10 9.10
N THR A 325 4.74 -3.25 10.38
CA THR A 325 5.66 -4.29 10.89
C THR A 325 5.14 -5.68 10.54
N GLY A 326 3.83 -5.92 10.68
CA GLY A 326 3.22 -7.20 10.33
C GLY A 326 1.84 -7.42 10.92
N VAL A 327 1.37 -8.65 10.79
CA VAL A 327 0.09 -9.12 11.35
C VAL A 327 0.37 -10.07 12.51
N PHE A 328 -0.15 -9.75 13.69
CA PHE A 328 -0.19 -10.68 14.81
C PHE A 328 -1.50 -11.47 14.77
N GLU A 329 -1.39 -12.80 14.65
CA GLU A 329 -2.50 -13.72 14.75
C GLU A 329 -2.45 -14.39 16.14
N LYS A 330 -3.52 -14.27 16.90
CA LYS A 330 -3.71 -15.00 18.16
C LYS A 330 -4.78 -16.08 18.00
N THR A 331 -4.49 -17.27 18.55
CA THR A 331 -5.49 -18.32 18.77
C THR A 331 -5.85 -18.28 20.23
N LEU A 332 -7.12 -18.07 20.54
CA LEU A 332 -7.65 -18.07 21.90
C LEU A 332 -7.74 -19.50 22.44
N ALA A 333 -7.86 -19.66 23.77
CA ALA A 333 -7.97 -20.98 24.40
C ALA A 333 -9.15 -21.80 23.88
N GLU A 334 -10.21 -21.13 23.43
CA GLU A 334 -11.42 -21.74 22.84
C GLU A 334 -11.24 -22.14 21.36
N GLY A 335 -10.06 -21.87 20.77
CA GLY A 335 -9.75 -22.17 19.37
C GLY A 335 -10.10 -21.06 18.38
N ASN A 336 -10.81 -20.02 18.78
CA ASN A 336 -11.10 -18.87 17.92
C ASN A 336 -9.83 -18.10 17.57
N LYS A 337 -9.80 -17.50 16.37
CA LYS A 337 -8.68 -16.68 15.92
C LYS A 337 -9.08 -15.21 15.87
N ALA A 338 -8.15 -14.36 16.30
CA ALA A 338 -8.23 -12.92 16.18
C ALA A 338 -6.91 -12.36 15.62
N GLN A 339 -6.97 -11.22 14.94
CA GLN A 339 -5.80 -10.63 14.33
C GLN A 339 -5.63 -9.16 14.73
N LYS A 340 -4.38 -8.74 14.76
CA LYS A 340 -3.97 -7.36 15.00
C LYS A 340 -2.95 -6.94 13.94
N MET A 341 -3.16 -5.80 13.28
CA MET A 341 -2.16 -5.18 12.43
C MET A 341 -1.23 -4.33 13.29
N ILE A 342 0.06 -4.54 13.15
CA ILE A 342 1.10 -3.82 13.89
C ILE A 342 1.74 -2.81 12.96
N GLY A 343 1.54 -1.52 13.22
CA GLY A 343 2.25 -0.43 12.54
C GLY A 343 3.72 -0.36 12.95
N LYS A 344 4.52 0.37 12.18
CA LYS A 344 5.86 0.81 12.61
C LYS A 344 5.76 2.05 13.46
N SER A 345 6.83 2.39 14.17
CA SER A 345 7.02 3.71 14.76
C SER A 345 7.70 4.63 13.75
N PHE A 346 7.12 5.82 13.53
CA PHE A 346 7.62 6.82 12.57
C PHE A 346 8.03 8.08 13.31
N ARG A 347 9.33 8.41 13.26
CA ARG A 347 9.85 9.65 13.84
C ARG A 347 9.95 10.72 12.76
N SER A 348 9.36 11.88 13.02
CA SER A 348 9.27 12.98 12.06
C SER A 348 9.51 14.34 12.72
N LYS A 349 9.89 15.33 11.92
CA LYS A 349 9.96 16.74 12.31
C LYS A 349 8.88 17.54 11.65
N GLU A 350 8.20 18.39 12.41
CA GLU A 350 7.20 19.30 11.85
C GLU A 350 7.88 20.46 11.13
N LEU A 351 7.38 20.75 9.94
CA LEU A 351 7.81 21.87 9.11
C LEU A 351 6.64 22.82 8.91
N SER A 352 6.85 24.10 9.12
CA SER A 352 5.83 25.12 8.93
C SER A 352 6.40 26.31 8.16
N LEU A 353 5.68 26.74 7.13
CA LEU A 353 6.00 27.93 6.35
C LEU A 353 4.84 28.94 6.50
N LYS A 354 5.14 30.11 7.08
CA LYS A 354 4.19 31.21 7.20
C LYS A 354 4.33 32.18 6.03
N TYR A 355 3.20 32.63 5.50
CA TYR A 355 3.12 33.56 4.38
C TYR A 355 2.79 34.99 4.86
N LYS A 356 3.05 35.97 4.00
CA LYS A 356 2.77 37.41 4.30
C LYS A 356 1.31 37.70 4.56
N ASN A 357 0.40 36.92 4.00
CA ASN A 357 -1.06 37.03 4.21
C ASN A 357 -1.54 36.42 5.54
N GLY A 358 -0.63 35.97 6.39
CA GLY A 358 -0.92 35.35 7.69
C GLY A 358 -1.34 33.89 7.65
N GLU A 359 -1.36 33.28 6.47
CA GLU A 359 -1.62 31.84 6.28
C GLU A 359 -0.35 31.01 6.47
N SER A 360 -0.49 29.69 6.57
CA SER A 360 0.64 28.79 6.71
C SER A 360 0.39 27.45 6.02
N SER A 361 1.49 26.80 5.65
CA SER A 361 1.51 25.46 5.10
C SER A 361 2.33 24.54 6.01
N HIS A 362 1.85 23.32 6.24
CA HIS A 362 2.42 22.41 7.21
C HIS A 362 2.71 21.05 6.57
N THR A 363 3.93 20.56 6.76
CA THR A 363 4.35 19.22 6.38
C THR A 363 5.18 18.60 7.51
N ARG A 364 5.60 17.36 7.34
CA ARG A 364 6.56 16.70 8.23
C ARG A 364 7.72 16.12 7.42
N GLU A 365 8.93 16.20 7.93
CA GLU A 365 10.06 15.46 7.41
C GLU A 365 10.14 14.12 8.11
N LEU A 366 10.02 13.02 7.37
CA LEU A 366 10.23 11.69 7.92
C LEU A 366 11.72 11.45 8.17
N MET A 367 12.10 11.32 9.45
CA MET A 367 13.48 11.16 9.89
C MET A 367 13.91 9.69 9.86
N ASP A 368 13.12 8.82 10.49
CA ASP A 368 13.35 7.38 10.50
C ASP A 368 12.06 6.59 10.78
N GLU A 369 12.16 5.29 10.59
CA GLU A 369 11.15 4.29 10.92
C GLU A 369 11.76 3.22 11.81
N SER A 370 10.96 2.63 12.68
CA SER A 370 11.38 1.54 13.55
C SER A 370 10.30 0.49 13.66
N GLU A 371 10.70 -0.76 13.57
CA GLU A 371 9.84 -1.91 13.85
C GLU A 371 9.70 -2.23 15.34
N ALA A 372 10.34 -1.47 16.20
CA ALA A 372 10.51 -1.58 17.66
C ALA A 372 9.37 -2.31 18.41
N PHE A 373 9.18 -3.57 18.07
CA PHE A 373 8.20 -4.48 18.63
C PHE A 373 8.90 -5.63 19.36
N SER A 374 8.47 -5.93 20.55
CA SER A 374 8.82 -7.16 21.24
C SER A 374 7.57 -7.80 21.85
N GLY A 375 7.53 -9.14 21.87
CA GLY A 375 6.40 -9.87 22.43
C GLY A 375 6.86 -11.04 23.31
N ILE A 376 6.14 -11.30 24.40
CA ILE A 376 6.41 -12.38 25.34
C ILE A 376 5.10 -13.08 25.67
N LEU A 377 5.07 -14.42 25.62
CA LEU A 377 3.97 -15.23 26.10
C LEU A 377 4.25 -15.67 27.53
N LEU A 378 3.44 -15.22 28.49
CA LEU A 378 3.49 -15.57 29.90
C LEU A 378 2.25 -16.37 30.27
N GLY A 379 2.37 -17.70 30.33
CA GLY A 379 1.21 -18.57 30.52
C GLY A 379 0.24 -18.48 29.34
N ASP A 380 -0.93 -17.93 29.58
CA ASP A 380 -1.98 -17.65 28.58
C ASP A 380 -2.06 -16.15 28.19
N THR A 381 -1.12 -15.34 28.65
CA THR A 381 -1.11 -13.90 28.43
C THR A 381 0.05 -13.50 27.52
N VAL A 382 -0.26 -12.77 26.43
CA VAL A 382 0.72 -12.15 25.55
C VAL A 382 0.96 -10.71 25.99
N LEU A 383 2.21 -10.38 26.28
CA LEU A 383 2.66 -9.00 26.44
C LEU A 383 3.34 -8.54 25.16
N SER A 384 2.80 -7.50 24.55
CA SER A 384 3.38 -6.85 23.36
C SER A 384 3.86 -5.46 23.74
N VAL A 385 5.11 -5.13 23.39
CA VAL A 385 5.73 -3.84 23.70
C VAL A 385 6.08 -3.14 22.39
N TYR A 386 5.66 -1.88 22.26
CA TYR A 386 5.90 -1.01 21.11
C TYR A 386 6.64 0.22 21.60
N THR A 387 7.89 0.39 21.19
CA THR A 387 8.74 1.47 21.68
C THR A 387 8.67 2.68 20.77
N LEU A 388 8.33 3.84 21.34
CA LEU A 388 8.39 5.15 20.71
C LEU A 388 9.64 5.88 21.25
N GLN A 389 10.59 6.16 20.36
CA GLN A 389 11.85 6.80 20.74
C GLN A 389 12.01 8.16 20.05
N SER A 390 11.87 9.23 20.82
CA SER A 390 12.17 10.60 20.39
C SER A 390 13.66 10.90 20.57
N GLN A 391 14.23 11.64 19.63
CA GLN A 391 15.60 12.18 19.73
C GLN A 391 15.61 13.68 20.09
N GLY A 392 14.44 14.25 20.31
CA GLY A 392 14.23 15.66 20.60
C GLY A 392 13.83 16.50 19.39
N TYR A 393 13.00 17.50 19.62
CA TYR A 393 12.41 18.38 18.60
C TYR A 393 11.70 17.59 17.49
N ASP A 394 10.98 16.53 17.87
CA ASP A 394 10.34 15.61 16.93
C ASP A 394 9.00 15.09 17.45
N VAL A 395 8.32 14.37 16.58
CA VAL A 395 7.08 13.64 16.85
C VAL A 395 7.31 12.19 16.46
N VAL A 396 6.92 11.26 17.33
CA VAL A 396 6.95 9.82 17.04
C VAL A 396 5.53 9.30 17.03
N ASP A 397 5.09 8.79 15.89
CA ASP A 397 3.77 8.18 15.72
C ASP A 397 3.88 6.66 15.68
N HIS A 398 2.93 5.98 16.30
CA HIS A 398 2.73 4.53 16.19
C HIS A 398 1.24 4.22 16.09
N TRP A 399 0.88 3.13 15.41
CA TRP A 399 -0.51 2.73 15.28
C TRP A 399 -0.68 1.21 15.31
N LEU A 400 -1.84 0.78 15.81
CA LEU A 400 -2.31 -0.59 15.80
C LEU A 400 -3.75 -0.61 15.28
N LEU A 401 -4.13 -1.67 14.56
CA LEU A 401 -5.52 -2.01 14.31
C LEU A 401 -5.80 -3.36 14.99
N LEU A 402 -6.75 -3.38 15.90
CA LEU A 402 -7.13 -4.55 16.70
C LEU A 402 -8.51 -5.03 16.28
N SER A 403 -8.63 -6.35 16.13
CA SER A 403 -9.88 -7.03 15.84
C SER A 403 -10.00 -8.29 16.70
N ASP A 404 -11.19 -8.54 17.22
CA ASP A 404 -11.53 -9.81 17.90
C ASP A 404 -11.84 -10.93 16.89
N GLN A 405 -11.68 -10.64 15.60
CA GLN A 405 -11.87 -11.55 14.48
C GLN A 405 -10.63 -11.56 13.58
N GLN A 406 -10.63 -12.41 12.57
CA GLN A 406 -9.60 -12.37 11.53
C GLN A 406 -9.80 -11.15 10.62
N LEU A 407 -8.73 -10.38 10.40
CA LEU A 407 -8.70 -9.25 9.45
C LEU A 407 -8.70 -9.74 7.99
N PHE A 408 -8.13 -10.94 7.78
CA PHE A 408 -8.09 -11.63 6.49
C PHE A 408 -8.73 -13.01 6.61
N SER A 409 -9.59 -13.35 5.68
CA SER A 409 -10.34 -14.61 5.67
C SER A 409 -9.46 -15.84 5.45
N SER A 410 -8.28 -15.65 4.85
CA SER A 410 -7.32 -16.71 4.59
C SER A 410 -5.87 -16.22 4.64
N ASN A 411 -4.94 -17.15 4.79
CA ASN A 411 -3.51 -16.87 4.67
C ASN A 411 -3.14 -16.35 3.27
N GLN A 412 -3.82 -16.84 2.23
CA GLN A 412 -3.56 -16.39 0.85
C GLN A 412 -3.92 -14.92 0.68
N GLN A 413 -5.09 -14.48 1.14
CA GLN A 413 -5.51 -13.07 1.07
C GLN A 413 -4.55 -12.15 1.84
N MET A 414 -4.09 -12.60 3.00
CA MET A 414 -3.10 -11.86 3.76
C MET A 414 -1.75 -11.78 3.03
N ASP A 415 -1.29 -12.89 2.44
CA ASP A 415 -0.03 -12.95 1.70
C ASP A 415 -0.08 -12.07 0.43
N ASP A 416 -1.19 -12.10 -0.29
CA ASP A 416 -1.41 -11.24 -1.47
C ASP A 416 -1.37 -9.75 -1.07
N TRP A 417 -2.03 -9.37 0.03
CA TRP A 417 -1.97 -8.02 0.55
C TRP A 417 -0.54 -7.62 0.97
N MET A 418 0.19 -8.49 1.67
CA MET A 418 1.57 -8.23 2.08
C MET A 418 2.49 -8.06 0.86
N HIS A 419 2.38 -8.95 -0.11
CA HIS A 419 3.14 -8.88 -1.37
C HIS A 419 2.87 -7.57 -2.11
N GLU A 420 1.59 -7.23 -2.32
CA GLU A 420 1.20 -5.96 -2.93
C GLU A 420 1.74 -4.74 -2.17
N SER A 421 1.64 -4.76 -0.85
CA SER A 421 2.15 -3.67 0.00
C SER A 421 3.66 -3.50 -0.12
N ALA A 422 4.41 -4.60 -0.17
CA ALA A 422 5.86 -4.58 -0.32
C ALA A 422 6.31 -4.05 -1.68
N ILE A 423 5.64 -4.45 -2.77
CA ILE A 423 5.98 -4.02 -4.14
C ILE A 423 5.60 -2.56 -4.39
N TYR A 424 4.43 -2.14 -3.90
CA TYR A 424 3.85 -0.83 -4.24
C TYR A 424 4.03 0.23 -3.15
N TYR A 425 4.84 -0.02 -2.12
CA TYR A 425 4.99 0.93 -1.02
C TYR A 425 5.41 2.34 -1.48
N LYS A 426 6.28 2.44 -2.49
CA LYS A 426 6.75 3.74 -3.02
C LYS A 426 5.61 4.62 -3.54
N LYS A 427 4.61 4.02 -4.20
CA LYS A 427 3.45 4.74 -4.73
C LYS A 427 2.43 5.10 -3.65
N ARG A 428 2.57 4.54 -2.44
CA ARG A 428 1.61 4.62 -1.33
C ARG A 428 2.26 4.92 0.00
N ASN A 429 3.45 5.51 -0.03
CA ASN A 429 4.18 5.86 1.18
C ASN A 429 3.33 6.74 2.06
N LYS A 430 2.90 6.18 3.19
CA LYS A 430 2.10 6.84 4.22
C LYS A 430 2.19 6.09 5.53
N TRP A 431 1.97 6.80 6.64
CA TRP A 431 1.66 6.17 7.92
C TRP A 431 0.37 6.75 8.49
N TYR A 432 -0.32 5.97 9.31
CA TYR A 432 -1.56 6.38 9.94
C TYR A 432 -1.30 7.09 11.25
N THR A 433 -2.09 8.15 11.49
CA THR A 433 -2.16 8.86 12.77
C THR A 433 -3.63 9.12 13.14
N ALA A 434 -3.88 9.51 14.38
CA ALA A 434 -5.23 9.86 14.81
C ALA A 434 -5.84 11.02 14.00
N ASN A 435 -4.99 11.89 13.43
CA ASN A 435 -5.41 13.04 12.65
C ASN A 435 -5.45 12.80 11.14
N GLY A 436 -5.28 11.55 10.71
CA GLY A 436 -5.26 11.12 9.32
C GLY A 436 -3.88 10.65 8.87
N PRO A 437 -3.79 10.06 7.67
CA PRO A 437 -2.53 9.57 7.14
C PRO A 437 -1.61 10.73 6.70
N TYR A 438 -0.33 10.63 7.05
CA TYR A 438 0.71 11.43 6.43
C TYR A 438 1.20 10.71 5.18
N ASN A 439 1.05 11.34 4.03
CA ASN A 439 1.39 10.80 2.72
C ASN A 439 2.63 11.49 2.17
N LYS A 440 3.46 10.78 1.41
CA LYS A 440 4.58 11.39 0.69
C LYS A 440 4.07 12.47 -0.24
N MET A 441 4.68 13.64 -0.16
CA MET A 441 4.28 14.80 -0.94
C MET A 441 5.12 14.93 -2.21
N ALA A 442 4.52 15.50 -3.26
CA ALA A 442 5.26 15.90 -4.46
C ALA A 442 6.21 17.07 -4.13
N THR A 443 7.32 17.15 -4.85
CA THR A 443 8.32 18.23 -4.70
C THR A 443 7.78 19.63 -5.01
N THR A 444 6.61 19.69 -5.62
CA THR A 444 5.87 20.94 -5.88
C THR A 444 5.03 21.42 -4.68
N ILE A 445 5.12 20.74 -3.53
CA ILE A 445 4.47 21.12 -2.29
C ILE A 445 5.49 21.75 -1.35
N GLU A 446 5.10 22.80 -0.65
CA GLU A 446 5.95 23.47 0.35
C GLU A 446 5.30 23.51 1.74
N PRO A 447 6.10 23.48 2.84
CA PRO A 447 7.55 23.33 2.82
C PRO A 447 7.97 21.90 2.43
N MET A 448 9.03 21.79 1.62
CA MET A 448 9.66 20.52 1.29
C MET A 448 11.06 20.50 1.91
N PRO A 449 11.42 19.48 2.72
CA PRO A 449 12.76 19.37 3.31
C PRO A 449 13.79 19.05 2.24
N ALA A 450 15.05 19.43 2.50
CA ALA A 450 16.16 19.15 1.59
C ALA A 450 16.41 17.65 1.34
N SER A 451 16.01 16.79 2.29
CA SER A 451 16.05 15.33 2.15
C SER A 451 15.05 14.79 1.13
N GLY A 452 14.08 15.59 0.66
CA GLY A 452 12.96 15.15 -0.17
C GLY A 452 11.95 14.27 0.55
N ARG A 453 12.13 14.00 1.86
CA ARG A 453 11.23 13.15 2.66
C ARG A 453 10.10 13.95 3.29
N GLY A 454 9.47 14.81 2.50
CA GLY A 454 8.31 15.61 2.90
C GLY A 454 7.03 14.79 2.87
N TYR A 455 6.32 14.76 3.99
CA TYR A 455 5.04 14.09 4.17
C TYR A 455 3.99 15.08 4.67
N GLY A 456 2.76 14.92 4.23
CA GLY A 456 1.68 15.80 4.64
C GLY A 456 0.31 15.13 4.53
N ARG A 457 -0.70 15.77 5.10
CA ARG A 457 -2.08 15.34 4.93
C ARG A 457 -2.57 15.82 3.56
N ASN A 458 -2.55 14.92 2.59
CA ASN A 458 -2.98 15.21 1.22
C ASN A 458 -4.43 14.77 1.02
N LEU A 459 -5.32 15.70 0.75
CA LEU A 459 -6.75 15.42 0.53
C LEU A 459 -7.03 14.33 -0.48
N LEU A 460 -6.28 14.30 -1.58
CA LEU A 460 -6.43 13.28 -2.60
C LEU A 460 -6.12 11.86 -2.09
N LEU A 461 -5.24 11.74 -1.08
CA LEU A 461 -4.74 10.48 -0.56
C LEU A 461 -5.31 10.11 0.81
N VAL A 462 -6.08 10.98 1.45
CA VAL A 462 -6.84 10.68 2.68
C VAL A 462 -8.00 9.74 2.37
N LYS A 463 -8.66 9.93 1.22
CA LYS A 463 -9.60 8.95 0.69
C LYS A 463 -8.87 7.70 0.22
N GLU A 464 -9.40 6.55 0.52
CA GLU A 464 -8.77 5.26 0.28
C GLU A 464 -9.42 4.53 -0.91
N ASP A 465 -9.39 5.14 -2.11
CA ASP A 465 -10.02 4.57 -3.32
C ASP A 465 -9.60 3.15 -3.62
N ARG A 466 -8.30 2.86 -3.46
CA ARG A 466 -7.79 1.51 -3.72
C ARG A 466 -8.23 0.52 -2.63
N VAL A 467 -8.34 0.96 -1.39
CA VAL A 467 -8.91 0.15 -0.31
C VAL A 467 -10.37 -0.15 -0.60
N MET A 468 -11.11 0.84 -1.13
CA MET A 468 -12.50 0.63 -1.59
C MET A 468 -12.57 -0.40 -2.72
N GLY A 469 -11.69 -0.32 -3.71
CA GLY A 469 -11.59 -1.32 -4.77
C GLY A 469 -11.34 -2.72 -4.23
N LYS A 470 -10.36 -2.86 -3.33
CA LYS A 470 -10.03 -4.14 -2.69
C LYS A 470 -11.16 -4.67 -1.81
N TYR A 471 -11.84 -3.81 -1.06
CA TYR A 471 -13.01 -4.22 -0.29
C TYR A 471 -14.12 -4.75 -1.20
N ASN A 472 -14.42 -4.08 -2.30
CA ASN A 472 -15.43 -4.54 -3.25
C ASN A 472 -15.08 -5.89 -3.90
N GLU A 473 -13.79 -6.16 -4.13
CA GLU A 473 -13.30 -7.42 -4.69
C GLU A 473 -13.32 -8.57 -3.69
N THR A 474 -12.92 -8.33 -2.43
CA THR A 474 -12.59 -9.40 -1.48
C THR A 474 -13.47 -9.46 -0.25
N GLN A 475 -14.14 -8.36 0.11
CA GLN A 475 -14.94 -8.18 1.34
C GLN A 475 -14.14 -8.44 2.63
N GLU A 476 -12.80 -8.27 2.59
CA GLU A 476 -11.94 -8.51 3.74
C GLU A 476 -12.14 -7.44 4.83
N ARG A 477 -12.23 -7.89 6.07
CA ARG A 477 -12.44 -7.04 7.25
C ARG A 477 -11.34 -5.98 7.44
N TYR A 478 -10.12 -6.30 7.03
CA TYR A 478 -9.01 -5.34 7.04
C TYR A 478 -9.32 -4.10 6.22
N TYR A 479 -9.83 -4.29 5.00
CA TYR A 479 -10.18 -3.16 4.12
C TYR A 479 -11.40 -2.40 4.63
N GLU A 480 -12.39 -3.08 5.19
CA GLU A 480 -13.55 -2.46 5.84
C GLU A 480 -13.10 -1.50 6.95
N SER A 481 -12.23 -1.97 7.86
CA SER A 481 -11.71 -1.17 8.96
C SER A 481 -10.89 0.04 8.49
N LEU A 482 -10.12 -0.10 7.41
CA LEU A 482 -9.42 1.03 6.79
C LEU A 482 -10.39 2.06 6.18
N LEU A 483 -11.51 1.63 5.62
CA LEU A 483 -12.53 2.53 5.06
C LEU A 483 -13.22 3.32 6.17
N TYR A 484 -13.62 2.69 7.27
CA TYR A 484 -14.16 3.41 8.43
C TYR A 484 -13.15 4.42 8.98
N ASN A 485 -11.87 4.04 9.07
CA ASN A 485 -10.81 4.96 9.45
C ASN A 485 -10.67 6.13 8.47
N SER A 486 -10.81 5.88 7.16
CA SER A 486 -10.76 6.94 6.13
C SER A 486 -11.94 7.91 6.26
N PHE A 487 -13.17 7.42 6.53
CA PHE A 487 -14.32 8.29 6.77
C PHE A 487 -14.10 9.20 7.98
N ALA A 488 -13.61 8.65 9.10
CA ALA A 488 -13.25 9.44 10.28
C ALA A 488 -12.17 10.49 9.97
N ASN A 489 -11.13 10.11 9.22
CA ASN A 489 -10.06 11.02 8.82
C ASN A 489 -10.57 12.18 7.95
N LEU A 490 -11.52 11.92 7.05
CA LEU A 490 -12.14 12.96 6.23
C LEU A 490 -13.00 13.90 7.07
N ASP A 491 -13.71 13.40 8.09
CA ASP A 491 -14.43 14.24 9.05
C ASP A 491 -13.48 15.13 9.88
N ILE A 492 -12.38 14.56 10.36
CA ILE A 492 -11.35 15.28 11.11
C ILE A 492 -10.74 16.38 10.24
N PHE A 493 -10.42 16.05 8.98
CA PHE A 493 -9.82 16.99 8.04
C PHE A 493 -10.76 18.15 7.72
N LYS A 494 -12.04 17.86 7.49
CA LYS A 494 -13.08 18.85 7.20
C LYS A 494 -13.34 19.78 8.39
N GLY A 495 -13.26 19.28 9.61
CA GLY A 495 -13.68 19.98 10.81
C GLY A 495 -15.17 20.36 10.76
N ASP A 496 -15.49 21.59 11.13
CA ASP A 496 -16.88 22.11 11.16
C ASP A 496 -17.39 22.59 9.79
N LYS A 497 -16.55 22.50 8.74
CA LYS A 497 -16.94 22.93 7.38
C LYS A 497 -17.79 21.88 6.68
N THR A 498 -18.45 22.28 5.61
CA THR A 498 -19.21 21.38 4.70
C THR A 498 -18.39 20.93 3.50
N TYR A 499 -17.12 21.35 3.40
CA TYR A 499 -16.18 21.07 2.32
C TYR A 499 -14.77 20.90 2.87
N TRP A 500 -13.85 20.45 2.03
CA TRP A 500 -12.45 20.18 2.39
C TRP A 500 -11.53 21.24 1.79
N GLU A 501 -10.62 21.76 2.60
CA GLU A 501 -9.55 22.66 2.17
C GLU A 501 -8.20 21.95 2.27
N THR A 502 -7.28 22.30 1.39
CA THR A 502 -5.90 21.80 1.49
C THR A 502 -5.18 22.44 2.66
N GLU A 503 -4.28 21.71 3.30
CA GLU A 503 -3.41 22.20 4.38
C GLU A 503 -2.01 22.55 3.89
N VAL A 504 -1.73 22.28 2.62
CA VAL A 504 -0.42 22.43 2.00
C VAL A 504 -0.49 23.27 0.75
N THR A 505 0.53 24.10 0.55
CA THR A 505 0.62 25.02 -0.58
C THR A 505 1.28 24.35 -1.76
N SER A 506 0.64 24.42 -2.92
CA SER A 506 1.25 24.06 -4.20
C SER A 506 2.08 25.24 -4.74
N THR A 507 3.38 25.00 -5.00
CA THR A 507 4.26 26.01 -5.61
C THR A 507 3.75 26.44 -6.99
N TYR A 508 3.10 25.53 -7.72
CA TYR A 508 2.45 25.84 -8.99
C TYR A 508 1.35 26.91 -8.82
N LEU A 509 0.41 26.70 -7.90
CA LEU A 509 -0.68 27.66 -7.66
C LEU A 509 -0.18 28.97 -7.05
N LYS A 510 0.81 28.88 -6.14
CA LYS A 510 1.44 30.07 -5.57
C LYS A 510 2.13 30.91 -6.63
N ASN A 511 2.89 30.32 -7.53
CA ASN A 511 3.60 31.05 -8.58
C ASN A 511 2.65 31.62 -9.63
N LEU A 512 1.56 30.92 -9.95
CA LEU A 512 0.64 31.31 -11.00
C LEU A 512 -0.39 32.35 -10.53
N PHE A 513 -0.88 32.21 -9.30
CA PHE A 513 -2.01 32.99 -8.76
C PHE A 513 -1.72 33.62 -7.40
N GLY A 514 -0.59 33.38 -6.77
CA GLY A 514 -0.30 33.78 -5.40
C GLY A 514 -1.10 33.00 -4.34
N ILE A 515 -1.74 31.88 -4.71
CA ILE A 515 -2.57 31.09 -3.79
C ILE A 515 -1.69 30.30 -2.82
N THR A 516 -1.99 30.45 -1.53
CA THR A 516 -1.40 29.68 -0.44
C THR A 516 -2.49 28.89 0.31
N ALA A 517 -2.11 27.81 1.00
CA ALA A 517 -3.06 27.06 1.84
C ALA A 517 -3.57 27.93 3.01
N PRO A 518 -4.85 27.75 3.46
CA PRO A 518 -5.82 26.77 2.96
C PRO A 518 -6.61 27.26 1.74
N PHE A 519 -6.96 26.37 0.85
CA PHE A 519 -7.85 26.62 -0.29
C PHE A 519 -8.67 25.39 -0.65
N VAL A 520 -9.83 25.60 -1.26
CA VAL A 520 -10.64 24.53 -1.85
C VAL A 520 -10.11 24.21 -3.23
N ASP A 521 -9.82 22.94 -3.47
CA ASP A 521 -9.62 22.35 -4.78
C ASP A 521 -10.90 21.61 -5.19
N THR A 522 -11.54 22.02 -6.28
CA THR A 522 -12.84 21.47 -6.69
C THR A 522 -12.74 20.02 -7.09
N ARG A 523 -11.63 19.58 -7.73
CA ARG A 523 -11.45 18.17 -8.12
C ARG A 523 -11.24 17.28 -6.91
N PHE A 524 -10.50 17.72 -5.90
CA PHE A 524 -10.33 16.95 -4.67
C PHE A 524 -11.64 16.80 -3.91
N ASN A 525 -12.42 17.86 -3.81
CA ASN A 525 -13.73 17.81 -3.16
C ASN A 525 -14.71 16.89 -3.89
N GLU A 526 -14.74 16.94 -5.23
CA GLU A 526 -15.51 16.02 -6.06
C GLU A 526 -15.18 14.55 -5.74
N GLN A 527 -13.90 14.22 -5.78
CA GLN A 527 -13.47 12.84 -5.57
C GLN A 527 -13.76 12.36 -4.14
N ILE A 528 -13.65 13.25 -3.13
CA ILE A 528 -14.02 12.93 -1.75
C ILE A 528 -15.53 12.72 -1.65
N ALA A 529 -16.33 13.57 -2.26
CA ALA A 529 -17.79 13.46 -2.28
C ALA A 529 -18.24 12.12 -2.90
N LEU A 530 -17.63 11.72 -4.02
CA LEU A 530 -17.90 10.43 -4.66
C LEU A 530 -17.43 9.23 -3.82
N PHE A 531 -16.27 9.34 -3.19
CA PHE A 531 -15.75 8.30 -2.30
C PHE A 531 -16.71 8.04 -1.12
N LEU A 532 -17.16 9.11 -0.45
CA LEU A 532 -18.11 9.00 0.66
C LEU A 532 -19.48 8.49 0.21
N TYR A 533 -19.96 8.94 -0.95
CA TYR A 533 -21.21 8.49 -1.54
C TYR A 533 -21.18 6.98 -1.87
N ASN A 534 -20.13 6.52 -2.56
CA ASN A 534 -19.99 5.11 -2.94
C ASN A 534 -19.75 4.22 -1.71
N GLY A 535 -18.91 4.66 -0.77
CA GLY A 535 -18.65 3.93 0.46
C GLY A 535 -19.89 3.83 1.34
N GLY A 536 -20.60 4.94 1.54
CA GLY A 536 -21.84 4.94 2.29
C GLY A 536 -22.91 4.03 1.71
N LYS A 537 -23.03 3.98 0.38
CA LYS A 537 -23.93 3.02 -0.31
C LYS A 537 -23.48 1.56 -0.10
N ALA A 538 -22.18 1.28 -0.23
CA ALA A 538 -21.64 -0.08 -0.05
C ALA A 538 -21.89 -0.62 1.36
N PHE A 539 -21.87 0.24 2.38
CA PHE A 539 -22.14 -0.10 3.78
C PHE A 539 -23.61 0.10 4.21
N GLY A 540 -24.48 0.54 3.31
CA GLY A 540 -25.92 0.76 3.61
C GLY A 540 -26.18 1.93 4.57
N HIS A 541 -25.32 2.94 4.60
CA HIS A 541 -25.45 4.08 5.50
C HIS A 541 -26.58 5.02 5.05
N SER A 542 -27.44 5.45 5.95
CA SER A 542 -28.59 6.30 5.63
C SER A 542 -28.22 7.72 5.18
N ASP A 543 -27.04 8.22 5.55
CA ASP A 543 -26.54 9.56 5.22
C ASP A 543 -25.46 9.55 4.10
N TYR A 544 -25.44 8.48 3.29
CA TYR A 544 -24.43 8.27 2.25
C TYR A 544 -24.27 9.45 1.27
N ASN A 545 -25.32 10.23 1.03
CA ASN A 545 -25.32 11.34 0.08
C ASN A 545 -24.92 12.70 0.69
N ARG A 546 -24.69 12.79 2.01
CA ARG A 546 -24.42 14.04 2.70
C ARG A 546 -23.20 14.79 2.12
N GLY A 547 -22.10 14.10 1.88
CA GLY A 547 -20.89 14.68 1.29
C GLY A 547 -21.13 15.20 -0.12
N LEU A 548 -21.86 14.44 -0.92
CA LEU A 548 -22.28 14.79 -2.29
C LEU A 548 -23.10 16.09 -2.30
N ILE A 549 -24.13 16.16 -1.46
CA ILE A 549 -25.03 17.32 -1.40
C ILE A 549 -24.29 18.56 -0.91
N ASN A 550 -23.50 18.45 0.14
CA ASN A 550 -22.69 19.57 0.65
C ASN A 550 -21.76 20.14 -0.44
N TYR A 551 -21.15 19.30 -1.23
CA TYR A 551 -20.28 19.75 -2.31
C TYR A 551 -21.08 20.34 -3.49
N ALA A 552 -22.23 19.76 -3.84
CA ALA A 552 -23.12 20.35 -4.84
C ALA A 552 -23.62 21.75 -4.42
N ASP A 553 -23.99 21.93 -3.15
CA ASP A 553 -24.37 23.25 -2.59
C ASP A 553 -23.21 24.25 -2.65
N LEU A 554 -21.97 23.79 -2.38
CA LEU A 554 -20.78 24.62 -2.56
C LEU A 554 -20.66 25.11 -4.01
N LEU A 555 -20.80 24.21 -5.00
CA LEU A 555 -20.72 24.56 -6.42
C LEU A 555 -21.81 25.55 -6.84
N VAL A 556 -23.06 25.35 -6.42
CA VAL A 556 -24.18 26.26 -6.67
C VAL A 556 -23.87 27.67 -6.13
N SER A 557 -23.27 27.75 -4.95
CA SER A 557 -22.93 29.04 -4.31
C SER A 557 -21.87 29.84 -5.06
N GLN A 558 -21.12 29.25 -5.99
CA GLN A 558 -19.97 29.94 -6.62
C GLN A 558 -20.39 31.05 -7.57
N LYS A 559 -21.59 30.97 -8.17
CA LYS A 559 -22.14 32.04 -9.02
C LYS A 559 -22.36 33.33 -8.21
N SER A 560 -23.00 33.26 -7.04
CA SER A 560 -23.22 34.39 -6.18
C SER A 560 -21.95 34.97 -5.55
N LYS A 561 -20.95 34.09 -5.31
CA LYS A 561 -19.62 34.51 -4.80
C LYS A 561 -18.72 35.10 -5.89
N GLY A 562 -19.16 35.04 -7.14
CA GLY A 562 -18.39 35.56 -8.27
C GLY A 562 -17.17 34.70 -8.66
N ASN A 563 -17.06 33.44 -8.21
CA ASN A 563 -16.00 32.52 -8.56
C ASN A 563 -16.31 31.79 -9.87
N ILE A 564 -16.67 32.55 -10.88
CA ILE A 564 -17.07 32.06 -12.21
C ILE A 564 -16.37 32.83 -13.33
N ILE A 565 -16.25 32.15 -14.48
CA ILE A 565 -15.87 32.78 -15.74
C ILE A 565 -17.12 32.83 -16.61
N LYS A 566 -17.65 34.02 -16.84
CA LYS A 566 -18.90 34.23 -17.58
C LYS A 566 -18.68 33.99 -19.08
N VAL A 567 -19.62 33.28 -19.71
CA VAL A 567 -19.77 33.19 -21.15
C VAL A 567 -20.82 34.17 -21.63
N ASP A 568 -22.01 34.14 -20.97
CA ASP A 568 -23.08 35.10 -21.12
C ASP A 568 -23.94 35.21 -19.82
N ALA A 569 -25.17 35.68 -19.92
CA ALA A 569 -26.04 35.88 -18.74
C ALA A 569 -26.39 34.54 -18.02
N ASN A 570 -26.53 33.45 -18.78
CA ASN A 570 -27.00 32.14 -18.30
C ASN A 570 -25.96 31.05 -18.32
N SER A 571 -24.79 31.28 -18.95
CA SER A 571 -23.75 30.30 -19.17
C SER A 571 -22.43 30.80 -18.58
N TYR A 572 -21.80 29.93 -17.78
CA TYR A 572 -20.53 30.23 -17.09
C TYR A 572 -19.78 28.97 -16.73
N TYR A 573 -18.52 29.13 -16.43
CA TYR A 573 -17.65 28.10 -15.85
C TYR A 573 -17.38 28.40 -14.39
N ILE A 574 -17.28 27.39 -13.55
CA ILE A 574 -16.83 27.50 -12.16
C ILE A 574 -15.30 27.41 -12.15
N GLN A 575 -14.64 28.25 -11.38
CA GLN A 575 -13.20 28.23 -11.23
C GLN A 575 -12.73 27.01 -10.43
N ASP A 576 -11.48 26.56 -10.64
CA ASP A 576 -10.96 25.32 -10.05
C ASP A 576 -10.63 25.47 -8.56
N TYR A 577 -10.20 26.66 -8.11
CA TYR A 577 -9.68 26.89 -6.76
C TYR A 577 -10.34 28.07 -6.06
N PHE A 578 -10.66 27.88 -4.77
CA PHE A 578 -11.27 28.92 -3.95
C PHE A 578 -10.43 29.12 -2.68
N PRO A 579 -9.48 30.08 -2.65
CA PRO A 579 -8.73 30.39 -1.45
C PRO A 579 -9.64 31.12 -0.43
N SER A 580 -9.50 30.76 0.86
CA SER A 580 -10.40 31.22 1.92
C SER A 580 -10.20 32.70 2.27
N LYS A 581 -8.98 33.22 2.16
CA LYS A 581 -8.59 34.58 2.60
C LYS A 581 -8.04 35.45 1.46
N GLN A 582 -8.10 34.98 0.23
CA GLN A 582 -7.56 35.67 -0.93
C GLN A 582 -8.69 35.89 -1.96
N ASN A 583 -8.83 37.09 -2.49
CA ASN A 583 -9.75 37.36 -3.60
C ASN A 583 -9.00 37.22 -4.94
N VAL A 584 -8.75 35.99 -5.36
CA VAL A 584 -8.00 35.67 -6.57
C VAL A 584 -8.92 34.99 -7.57
N LYS A 585 -8.84 35.38 -8.83
CA LYS A 585 -9.53 34.70 -9.93
C LYS A 585 -8.63 33.63 -10.53
N THR A 586 -9.11 32.39 -10.55
CA THR A 586 -8.39 31.24 -11.07
C THR A 586 -8.95 30.78 -12.40
N HIS A 587 -8.26 29.87 -13.06
CA HIS A 587 -8.74 29.24 -14.28
C HIS A 587 -9.88 28.23 -14.01
N THR A 588 -10.49 27.71 -15.05
CA THR A 588 -11.26 26.49 -15.08
C THR A 588 -10.57 25.49 -15.99
N SER A 589 -10.35 24.26 -15.55
CA SER A 589 -9.83 23.18 -16.38
C SER A 589 -10.95 22.21 -16.75
N MET A 590 -10.80 21.51 -17.88
CA MET A 590 -11.85 20.67 -18.42
C MET A 590 -12.25 19.55 -17.45
N ASN A 591 -11.29 18.89 -16.83
CA ASN A 591 -11.55 17.82 -15.86
C ASN A 591 -12.26 18.30 -14.57
N HIS A 592 -11.93 19.49 -14.04
CA HIS A 592 -12.66 20.08 -12.90
C HIS A 592 -14.09 20.47 -13.29
N LEU A 593 -14.25 21.03 -14.47
CA LEU A 593 -15.55 21.46 -14.99
C LEU A 593 -16.50 20.28 -15.18
N LEU A 594 -16.04 19.22 -15.87
CA LEU A 594 -16.82 18.01 -16.12
C LEU A 594 -17.17 17.29 -14.82
N GLY A 595 -16.19 17.13 -13.93
CA GLY A 595 -16.41 16.51 -12.62
C GLY A 595 -17.42 17.26 -11.76
N GLY A 596 -17.31 18.60 -11.66
CA GLY A 596 -18.27 19.43 -10.94
C GLY A 596 -19.68 19.36 -11.52
N MET A 597 -19.81 19.35 -12.86
CA MET A 597 -21.09 19.19 -13.54
C MET A 597 -21.72 17.82 -13.25
N ASN A 598 -20.94 16.75 -13.28
CA ASN A 598 -21.41 15.39 -13.00
C ASN A 598 -21.89 15.24 -11.54
N ILE A 599 -21.22 15.86 -10.59
CA ILE A 599 -21.67 15.94 -9.18
C ILE A 599 -23.05 16.62 -9.06
N LEU A 600 -23.26 17.72 -9.77
CA LEU A 600 -24.55 18.42 -9.77
C LEU A 600 -25.65 17.56 -10.35
N LEU A 601 -25.41 16.85 -11.45
CA LEU A 601 -26.37 15.90 -12.03
C LEU A 601 -26.67 14.74 -11.07
N LEU A 602 -25.65 14.19 -10.40
CA LEU A 602 -25.84 13.13 -9.42
C LEU A 602 -26.64 13.63 -8.21
N ALA A 603 -26.35 14.85 -7.72
CA ALA A 603 -27.11 15.46 -6.63
C ALA A 603 -28.56 15.74 -7.03
N TYR A 604 -28.83 16.11 -8.29
CA TYR A 604 -30.18 16.22 -8.82
C TYR A 604 -30.89 14.85 -8.84
N LYS A 605 -30.25 13.81 -9.32
CA LYS A 605 -30.79 12.42 -9.33
C LYS A 605 -31.16 11.94 -7.92
N GLU A 606 -30.32 12.24 -6.93
CA GLU A 606 -30.53 11.82 -5.54
C GLU A 606 -31.60 12.63 -4.80
N THR A 607 -31.82 13.89 -5.18
CA THR A 607 -32.66 14.80 -4.38
C THR A 607 -33.86 15.38 -5.11
N GLY A 608 -33.87 15.36 -6.45
CA GLY A 608 -34.87 16.04 -7.27
C GLY A 608 -34.81 17.57 -7.23
N LYS A 609 -33.82 18.20 -6.55
CA LYS A 609 -33.74 19.65 -6.40
C LYS A 609 -33.37 20.35 -7.72
N PRO A 610 -34.25 21.20 -8.31
CA PRO A 610 -34.01 21.83 -9.62
C PRO A 610 -32.73 22.65 -9.72
N ILE A 611 -32.30 23.30 -8.63
CA ILE A 611 -31.12 24.18 -8.62
C ILE A 611 -29.83 23.48 -9.06
N TYR A 612 -29.70 22.17 -8.80
CA TYR A 612 -28.55 21.39 -9.23
C TYR A 612 -28.57 21.19 -10.74
N LEU A 613 -29.74 20.83 -11.32
CA LEU A 613 -29.91 20.69 -12.76
C LEU A 613 -29.73 22.03 -13.49
N GLU A 614 -30.29 23.13 -12.96
CA GLU A 614 -30.11 24.46 -13.52
C GLU A 614 -28.64 24.90 -13.57
N THR A 615 -27.90 24.61 -12.50
CA THR A 615 -26.45 24.90 -12.42
C THR A 615 -25.68 24.03 -13.43
N ALA A 616 -25.96 22.72 -13.49
CA ALA A 616 -25.33 21.81 -14.44
C ALA A 616 -25.63 22.22 -15.90
N THR A 617 -26.86 22.63 -16.19
CA THR A 617 -27.27 23.13 -17.50
C THR A 617 -26.53 24.42 -17.88
N SER A 618 -26.29 25.31 -16.92
CA SER A 618 -25.49 26.53 -17.17
C SER A 618 -24.04 26.19 -17.57
N LEU A 619 -23.45 25.20 -16.91
CA LEU A 619 -22.09 24.71 -17.23
C LEU A 619 -22.06 24.01 -18.61
N GLN A 620 -23.01 23.11 -18.89
CA GLN A 620 -23.14 22.44 -20.17
C GLN A 620 -23.31 23.44 -21.32
N SER A 621 -24.20 24.43 -21.14
CA SER A 621 -24.42 25.47 -22.17
C SER A 621 -23.17 26.32 -22.42
N ALA A 622 -22.33 26.53 -21.41
CA ALA A 622 -21.05 27.20 -21.57
C ALA A 622 -20.09 26.36 -22.44
N ILE A 623 -20.02 25.05 -22.20
CA ILE A 623 -19.20 24.11 -23.00
C ILE A 623 -19.71 24.10 -24.44
N GLU A 624 -21.03 23.98 -24.65
CA GLU A 624 -21.65 23.92 -25.97
C GLU A 624 -21.33 25.18 -26.81
N LYS A 625 -21.45 26.36 -26.23
CA LYS A 625 -21.15 27.65 -26.89
C LYS A 625 -19.68 27.79 -27.25
N ASP A 626 -18.78 27.26 -26.46
CA ASP A 626 -17.34 27.38 -26.65
C ASP A 626 -16.71 26.07 -27.20
N VAL A 627 -17.50 25.05 -27.62
CA VAL A 627 -16.98 23.73 -28.00
C VAL A 627 -15.90 23.79 -29.08
N THR A 628 -16.09 24.66 -30.10
CA THR A 628 -15.09 24.84 -31.16
C THR A 628 -13.79 25.49 -30.69
N LYS A 629 -13.86 26.26 -29.61
CA LYS A 629 -12.68 26.85 -28.95
C LYS A 629 -11.95 25.82 -28.09
N TRP A 630 -12.69 24.99 -27.34
CA TRP A 630 -12.12 23.96 -26.48
C TRP A 630 -11.37 22.88 -27.28
N ILE A 631 -11.81 22.59 -28.51
CA ILE A 631 -11.14 21.63 -29.38
C ILE A 631 -9.94 22.33 -30.05
N ARG A 632 -8.75 21.78 -29.86
CA ARG A 632 -7.49 22.24 -30.48
C ARG A 632 -7.47 21.92 -31.97
N PRO A 633 -6.67 22.64 -32.77
CA PRO A 633 -6.52 22.36 -34.21
C PRO A 633 -6.06 20.93 -34.54
N ASN A 634 -5.34 20.27 -33.63
CA ASN A 634 -4.91 18.87 -33.74
C ASN A 634 -5.96 17.83 -33.35
N GLY A 635 -7.13 18.26 -32.86
CA GLY A 635 -8.22 17.42 -32.42
C GLY A 635 -8.22 17.09 -30.90
N ASP A 636 -7.15 17.43 -30.19
CA ASP A 636 -7.11 17.32 -28.73
C ASP A 636 -7.99 18.38 -28.05
N ILE A 637 -8.11 18.33 -26.73
CA ILE A 637 -8.81 19.31 -25.93
C ILE A 637 -7.77 20.23 -25.25
N TRP A 638 -8.11 21.51 -25.06
CA TRP A 638 -7.30 22.40 -24.23
C TRP A 638 -7.44 22.02 -22.76
N TYR A 639 -6.34 22.08 -22.02
CA TYR A 639 -6.33 21.74 -20.59
C TYR A 639 -7.23 22.69 -19.79
N LYS A 640 -7.05 24.02 -19.96
CA LYS A 640 -7.72 25.00 -19.13
C LYS A 640 -8.02 26.32 -19.86
N MET A 641 -9.00 27.04 -19.33
CA MET A 641 -9.38 28.41 -19.70
C MET A 641 -9.02 29.37 -18.58
N SER A 642 -8.24 30.38 -18.87
CA SER A 642 -7.89 31.46 -17.95
C SER A 642 -9.09 32.39 -17.68
N PRO A 643 -9.07 33.24 -16.62
CA PRO A 643 -10.17 34.17 -16.31
C PRO A 643 -10.54 35.12 -17.45
N ASN A 644 -9.61 35.49 -18.31
CA ASN A 644 -9.81 36.29 -19.51
C ASN A 644 -10.27 35.46 -20.75
N ARG A 645 -10.67 34.22 -20.53
CA ARG A 645 -11.13 33.26 -21.56
C ARG A 645 -10.07 32.84 -22.58
N THR A 646 -8.79 32.94 -22.29
CA THR A 646 -7.71 32.38 -23.10
C THR A 646 -7.54 30.91 -22.75
N LEU A 647 -7.54 30.03 -23.77
CA LEU A 647 -7.33 28.60 -23.64
C LEU A 647 -5.84 28.26 -23.74
N VAL A 648 -5.33 27.45 -22.82
CA VAL A 648 -3.92 27.12 -22.73
C VAL A 648 -3.70 25.73 -22.14
N GLY A 649 -2.51 25.17 -22.41
CA GLY A 649 -2.00 23.92 -21.82
C GLY A 649 -2.40 22.68 -22.60
N GLU A 650 -1.57 21.67 -22.44
CA GLU A 650 -1.85 20.32 -22.95
C GLU A 650 -2.72 19.56 -21.95
N ASP A 651 -3.71 18.87 -22.51
CA ASP A 651 -4.67 18.12 -21.70
C ASP A 651 -4.13 16.76 -21.25
N TYR A 652 -4.75 16.21 -20.23
CA TYR A 652 -4.50 14.82 -19.82
C TYR A 652 -4.87 13.84 -20.91
N VAL A 653 -4.00 12.84 -21.16
CA VAL A 653 -4.21 11.90 -22.27
C VAL A 653 -5.53 11.12 -22.08
N HIS A 654 -5.78 10.56 -20.91
CA HIS A 654 -6.90 9.66 -20.64
C HIS A 654 -8.01 10.32 -19.81
N LEU A 655 -7.66 11.07 -18.77
CA LEU A 655 -8.60 11.57 -17.75
C LEU A 655 -9.78 12.35 -18.36
N THR A 656 -9.50 13.29 -19.28
CA THR A 656 -10.55 14.11 -19.89
C THR A 656 -11.48 13.29 -20.77
N LEU A 657 -10.98 12.27 -21.47
CA LEU A 657 -11.84 11.37 -22.24
C LEU A 657 -12.75 10.53 -21.32
N GLU A 658 -12.24 10.04 -20.19
CA GLU A 658 -13.03 9.35 -19.18
C GLU A 658 -14.13 10.25 -18.60
N ASP A 659 -13.80 11.50 -18.27
CA ASP A 659 -14.76 12.47 -17.74
C ASP A 659 -15.80 12.87 -18.79
N LEU A 660 -15.43 13.01 -20.07
CA LEU A 660 -16.35 13.28 -21.18
C LEU A 660 -17.36 12.14 -21.39
N ILE A 661 -16.86 10.90 -21.40
CA ILE A 661 -17.71 9.69 -21.51
C ILE A 661 -18.71 9.65 -20.35
N HIS A 662 -18.23 9.87 -19.12
CA HIS A 662 -19.09 9.91 -17.95
C HIS A 662 -20.11 11.04 -18.01
N SER A 663 -19.73 12.23 -18.47
CA SER A 663 -20.67 13.35 -18.67
C SER A 663 -21.73 13.01 -19.72
N TYR A 664 -21.36 12.34 -20.80
CA TYR A 664 -22.31 11.86 -21.79
C TYR A 664 -23.32 10.89 -21.17
N GLU A 665 -22.86 9.89 -20.39
CA GLU A 665 -23.72 8.94 -19.69
C GLU A 665 -24.70 9.64 -18.74
N MET A 666 -24.20 10.57 -17.93
CA MET A 666 -25.01 11.33 -16.98
C MET A 666 -26.11 12.16 -17.65
N TRP A 667 -25.79 12.82 -18.77
CA TRP A 667 -26.76 13.59 -19.51
C TRP A 667 -27.76 12.71 -20.28
N MET A 668 -27.33 11.55 -20.79
CA MET A 668 -28.25 10.57 -21.40
C MET A 668 -29.35 10.16 -20.41
N ASP A 669 -29.02 10.03 -19.13
CA ASP A 669 -30.00 9.68 -18.09
C ASP A 669 -30.93 10.84 -17.69
N VAL A 670 -30.43 12.08 -17.74
CA VAL A 670 -31.16 13.26 -17.21
C VAL A 670 -31.88 14.07 -18.32
N ASP A 671 -31.17 14.38 -19.40
CA ASP A 671 -31.68 15.10 -20.59
C ASP A 671 -30.82 14.77 -21.81
N PRO A 672 -31.24 13.76 -22.62
CA PRO A 672 -30.49 13.34 -23.81
C PRO A 672 -30.23 14.45 -24.83
N SER A 673 -31.04 15.52 -24.85
CA SER A 673 -30.83 16.65 -25.78
C SER A 673 -29.52 17.42 -25.52
N LYS A 674 -28.88 17.21 -24.36
CA LYS A 674 -27.63 17.88 -23.94
C LYS A 674 -26.35 17.09 -24.31
N THR A 675 -26.48 15.91 -24.90
CA THR A 675 -25.34 15.01 -25.12
C THR A 675 -24.48 15.35 -26.33
N ALA A 676 -25.03 16.04 -27.33
CA ALA A 676 -24.36 16.27 -28.64
C ALA A 676 -22.97 16.95 -28.50
N VAL A 677 -22.81 17.84 -27.54
CA VAL A 677 -21.52 18.52 -27.30
C VAL A 677 -20.47 17.56 -26.81
N PHE A 678 -20.83 16.65 -25.91
CA PHE A 678 -19.92 15.64 -25.35
C PHE A 678 -19.56 14.62 -26.43
N GLU A 679 -20.51 14.15 -27.24
CA GLU A 679 -20.23 13.27 -28.36
C GLU A 679 -19.20 13.89 -29.31
N ARG A 680 -19.37 15.16 -29.68
CA ARG A 680 -18.42 15.88 -30.52
C ARG A 680 -17.02 15.92 -29.92
N MET A 681 -16.90 16.21 -28.62
CA MET A 681 -15.62 16.27 -27.92
C MET A 681 -14.98 14.89 -27.77
N ILE A 682 -15.77 13.84 -27.47
CA ILE A 682 -15.31 12.44 -27.40
C ILE A 682 -14.74 12.01 -28.75
N ARG A 683 -15.45 12.24 -29.86
CA ARG A 683 -14.98 11.92 -31.22
C ARG A 683 -13.69 12.64 -31.57
N SER A 684 -13.57 13.91 -31.22
CA SER A 684 -12.35 14.70 -31.47
C SER A 684 -11.17 14.18 -30.67
N LYS A 685 -11.33 13.98 -29.35
CA LYS A 685 -10.29 13.49 -28.44
C LYS A 685 -9.85 12.07 -28.82
N ALA A 686 -10.78 11.16 -29.08
CA ALA A 686 -10.49 9.80 -29.52
C ALA A 686 -9.75 9.80 -30.88
N GLY A 687 -10.17 10.63 -31.84
CA GLY A 687 -9.48 10.80 -33.11
C GLY A 687 -8.03 11.29 -32.96
N TYR A 688 -7.81 12.25 -32.05
CA TYR A 688 -6.45 12.70 -31.69
C TYR A 688 -5.63 11.56 -31.05
N MET A 689 -6.20 10.81 -30.12
CA MET A 689 -5.52 9.70 -29.46
C MET A 689 -5.14 8.61 -30.46
N ASN A 690 -6.03 8.24 -31.37
CA ASN A 690 -5.77 7.26 -32.43
C ASN A 690 -4.66 7.72 -33.38
N LYS A 691 -4.72 8.98 -33.84
CA LYS A 691 -3.70 9.54 -34.74
C LYS A 691 -2.30 9.59 -34.09
N ASN A 692 -2.21 9.70 -32.77
CA ASN A 692 -0.96 9.82 -32.04
C ASN A 692 -0.58 8.55 -31.28
N ASN A 693 -1.23 7.40 -31.58
CA ASN A 693 -0.98 6.10 -30.95
C ASN A 693 -0.97 6.15 -29.40
N LYS A 694 -1.89 6.93 -28.82
CA LYS A 694 -2.09 6.96 -27.38
C LYS A 694 -2.99 5.78 -27.01
N GLY A 695 -2.53 4.87 -26.18
CA GLY A 695 -3.35 3.73 -25.74
C GLY A 695 -4.64 4.14 -25.04
N TYR A 696 -5.55 3.18 -24.82
CA TYR A 696 -6.81 3.38 -24.11
C TYR A 696 -6.82 2.57 -22.83
N THR A 697 -7.24 3.17 -21.71
CA THR A 697 -7.48 2.44 -20.47
C THR A 697 -8.67 1.52 -20.61
N THR A 698 -8.73 0.44 -19.80
CA THR A 698 -9.90 -0.45 -19.74
C THR A 698 -11.18 0.34 -19.44
N LYS A 699 -11.09 1.37 -18.59
CA LYS A 699 -12.21 2.25 -18.26
C LYS A 699 -12.75 3.00 -19.49
N ILE A 700 -11.87 3.55 -20.34
CA ILE A 700 -12.27 4.21 -21.58
C ILE A 700 -12.89 3.21 -22.54
N LYS A 701 -12.30 2.03 -22.74
CA LYS A 701 -12.82 0.99 -23.64
C LYS A 701 -14.24 0.62 -23.28
N ASN A 702 -14.43 0.19 -22.03
CA ASN A 702 -15.74 -0.17 -21.51
C ASN A 702 -16.74 0.99 -21.55
N GLY A 703 -16.26 2.22 -21.33
CA GLY A 703 -17.06 3.43 -21.44
C GLY A 703 -17.56 3.69 -22.85
N LEU A 704 -16.66 3.64 -23.85
CA LEU A 704 -17.05 3.82 -25.26
C LEU A 704 -18.04 2.74 -25.75
N GLU A 705 -17.91 1.51 -25.28
CA GLU A 705 -18.87 0.44 -25.56
C GLU A 705 -20.25 0.75 -24.97
N ARG A 706 -20.30 1.16 -23.68
CA ARG A 706 -21.57 1.49 -22.99
C ARG A 706 -22.31 2.63 -23.64
N ILE A 707 -21.60 3.65 -24.16
CA ILE A 707 -22.24 4.80 -24.84
C ILE A 707 -22.48 4.55 -26.34
N GLY A 708 -22.27 3.32 -26.84
CA GLY A 708 -22.53 2.95 -28.23
C GLY A 708 -21.52 3.53 -29.23
N MET A 709 -20.30 3.79 -28.82
CA MET A 709 -19.22 4.35 -29.66
C MET A 709 -17.98 3.42 -29.77
N PRO A 710 -18.11 2.07 -29.86
CA PRO A 710 -16.97 1.17 -29.92
C PRO A 710 -16.11 1.37 -31.18
N GLN A 711 -16.67 1.94 -32.24
CA GLN A 711 -15.98 2.26 -33.49
C GLN A 711 -14.88 3.34 -33.32
N LEU A 712 -14.81 4.01 -32.19
CA LEU A 712 -13.75 4.95 -31.86
C LEU A 712 -12.49 4.27 -31.33
N LEU A 713 -12.59 2.98 -30.95
CA LEU A 713 -11.44 2.17 -30.57
C LEU A 713 -10.62 1.80 -31.81
N PRO A 714 -9.29 1.89 -31.78
CA PRO A 714 -8.45 1.47 -32.88
C PRO A 714 -8.49 -0.05 -33.07
N ALA A 715 -8.54 -0.51 -34.32
CA ALA A 715 -8.45 -1.92 -34.65
C ALA A 715 -7.04 -2.45 -34.31
N GLY A 716 -6.92 -3.44 -33.41
CA GLY A 716 -5.72 -4.23 -33.19
C GLY A 716 -4.70 -3.65 -32.18
N LEU A 717 -5.04 -2.65 -31.36
CA LEU A 717 -4.19 -2.22 -30.26
C LEU A 717 -4.46 -3.03 -28.99
N GLU A 718 -3.47 -3.82 -28.57
CA GLU A 718 -3.46 -4.51 -27.28
C GLU A 718 -3.37 -3.51 -26.12
N HIS A 719 -3.91 -3.93 -24.98
CA HIS A 719 -4.05 -3.14 -23.75
C HIS A 719 -2.73 -2.63 -23.21
N THR A 720 -2.60 -1.32 -23.05
CA THR A 720 -1.70 -0.75 -22.06
C THR A 720 -2.56 -0.34 -20.86
N ASP A 721 -2.58 -1.15 -19.83
CA ASP A 721 -3.07 -0.73 -18.53
C ASP A 721 -2.11 0.36 -18.02
N ALA A 722 -2.56 1.61 -18.13
CA ALA A 722 -1.87 2.71 -17.46
C ALA A 722 -2.11 2.58 -15.95
N LEU A 723 -1.09 2.11 -15.26
CA LEU A 723 -1.00 2.05 -13.80
C LEU A 723 -1.01 3.43 -13.15
#